data_5bfd55d41116acb3acb74d8704e7110f
#
_entry.id   5bfd55d41116acb3acb74d8704e7110f
#
_cell.length_a   1.000
_cell.length_b   1.000
_cell.length_c   1.000
_cell.angle_alpha   90.00
_cell.angle_beta   90.00
_cell.angle_gamma   90.00
#
_symmetry.space_group_name_H-M   'P 1'
#
loop_
_entity.id
_entity.type
_entity.pdbx_description
1 polymer ?
#
loop_
_entity_poly.entity_id
_entity_poly.type
_entity_poly.pdbx_seq_one_letter_code
_entity_poly.pdbx_strand_id
1 'polypeptide(L)'
;MKPLTFPATSFLSFFVLLFCLLAVPGSAVAQDRKSDEIVPWLYKNSDIPVDKTWTFGELDNGMRYAVKRNGVPPGQVSIRLRVDVGSLMETEEEQGFAHFMEHLTFRGSTHVPDGEAKRVWQRLGATFGSDSNAETTPTQTVYKLDLPNANKTSLDESLKILSGMVSSPGLSINAVNAERPVVLAELAERAGPQTKVQNATRELFFAGQLMADRAPIGTPEALGAATPQMLQLFHQRWYRPEKTVIVIAGDGDPALFVELLNKHFAQWQGKGEAGVIPDFGQPQDIADISQVVVEPTLPRFISMVVARPWEQVEDTIVYNQQILIDLLALQLINRRLEARARAGGSYLQASVGHDDVSRSIDGTFISIVPLGEDWEAALKDVRAVIADATTKAPSEPDIAREIAEFDAALAIGVESYQTEAARKQADDIINAVDIHETVATPQVALDVFRGMRDLYTPERLLDSTRKLFSGVSTRALLTSPDLVDNAKVRLAKALRSTVDAASDVRVAQSDIGFESLKKIGKKGAIKSSRKIERFEVEQLELTNGVRVLLFPNNAERNKIMVNVRFGNGYSGLSSQEETLAWSGALALMASGVGELGQEELDKITTGRRIGLGFDIDNDAFEISADTRPTDLEDQLHLMAAKLAFPRWDPAPVIRSKAAALIGYDSFSGSPQAVLERDLEWLVRGKDPRWKTPDKADFAKLTAKNFKQFWKPILASGPVELMLFGDFDRDQAVDSILKTFGALKSRQPAAVSAEIVSPKFPSPQAGPEILVHKGDKERAAAMVAWPTGGGLENVRESRKLEVLTSIFNDRLFEILRSQQGASYSPQVMNSWPVDFKSGGYIGAQSQLTPDNIDRFYNVVELIAK
;
A
#
# COMPACT_ATOMS: atom_id res chain seq x y z
N MET A 1 2.25 11.05 -14.01
CA MET A 1 2.59 10.93 -12.59
C MET A 1 1.69 11.86 -11.83
N LYS A 2 0.90 11.36 -10.91
CA LYS A 2 0.23 12.22 -9.93
C LYS A 2 1.34 12.85 -9.08
N PRO A 3 1.25 14.13 -8.72
CA PRO A 3 2.15 14.68 -7.73
C PRO A 3 2.09 13.76 -6.51
N LEU A 4 3.24 13.56 -5.86
CA LEU A 4 3.30 12.86 -4.57
C LEU A 4 2.41 13.62 -3.58
N THR A 5 1.13 13.34 -3.65
CA THR A 5 0.29 13.46 -2.49
C THR A 5 0.83 12.40 -1.54
N PHE A 6 1.47 12.81 -0.47
CA PHE A 6 1.40 12.00 0.72
C PHE A 6 -0.09 11.93 1.05
N PRO A 7 -0.79 10.85 0.75
CA PRO A 7 -2.09 10.70 1.36
C PRO A 7 -1.78 10.64 2.84
N ALA A 8 -2.38 11.51 3.61
CA ALA A 8 -2.41 11.37 5.06
C ALA A 8 -2.92 9.99 5.47
N THR A 9 -3.62 9.34 4.55
CA THR A 9 -4.03 7.94 4.56
C THR A 9 -2.95 6.95 4.13
N SER A 10 -1.90 7.30 3.36
CA SER A 10 -0.87 6.33 2.94
C SER A 10 0.19 6.06 3.99
N PHE A 11 0.41 6.94 4.97
CA PHE A 11 1.13 6.53 6.17
C PHE A 11 0.29 5.59 7.06
N LEU A 12 -1.04 5.72 7.02
CA LEU A 12 -1.96 4.71 7.57
C LEU A 12 -2.09 3.48 6.66
N SER A 13 -2.09 3.65 5.34
CA SER A 13 -2.37 2.58 4.38
C SER A 13 -1.20 1.62 4.18
N PHE A 14 0.04 2.00 4.44
CA PHE A 14 1.16 1.05 4.38
C PHE A 14 1.16 0.09 5.58
N PHE A 15 0.47 0.44 6.67
CA PHE A 15 0.26 -0.45 7.82
C PHE A 15 -1.18 -0.99 7.92
N VAL A 16 -2.15 -0.41 7.20
CA VAL A 16 -3.57 -0.82 7.27
C VAL A 16 -3.98 -1.66 6.06
N LEU A 17 -3.26 -1.66 4.94
CA LEU A 17 -3.52 -2.51 3.77
C LEU A 17 -2.83 -3.89 3.85
N LEU A 18 -2.03 -4.13 4.91
CA LEU A 18 -1.58 -5.47 5.29
C LEU A 18 -2.50 -6.11 6.36
N PHE A 19 -3.57 -5.42 6.75
CA PHE A 19 -4.47 -5.78 7.86
C PHE A 19 -5.89 -6.16 7.43
N CYS A 20 -6.04 -6.75 6.29
CA CYS A 20 -7.25 -7.51 5.99
C CYS A 20 -6.82 -8.93 5.67
N LEU A 21 -6.61 -9.69 6.71
CA LEU A 21 -6.85 -11.13 6.82
C LEU A 21 -5.90 -11.77 7.87
N LEU A 22 -6.42 -11.92 9.04
CA LEU A 22 -6.45 -13.12 9.89
C LEU A 22 -5.16 -13.69 10.47
N ALA A 23 -5.08 -13.83 11.77
CA ALA A 23 -4.99 -15.08 12.55
C ALA A 23 -4.68 -14.89 14.03
N VAL A 24 -5.23 -15.69 14.90
CA VAL A 24 -4.97 -15.73 16.35
C VAL A 24 -5.03 -17.16 16.91
N PRO A 25 -4.22 -17.55 17.89
CA PRO A 25 -4.24 -18.88 18.45
C PRO A 25 -5.17 -19.05 19.69
N GLY A 26 -5.82 -20.17 19.75
CA GLY A 26 -6.41 -20.74 20.97
C GLY A 26 -5.60 -21.96 21.43
N SER A 27 -5.30 -22.04 22.70
CA SER A 27 -4.52 -23.12 23.30
C SER A 27 -5.17 -24.48 23.07
N ALA A 28 -4.57 -25.30 22.23
CA ALA A 28 -4.86 -26.73 22.13
C ALA A 28 -3.58 -27.52 22.37
N VAL A 29 -3.71 -28.58 23.12
CA VAL A 29 -2.66 -29.49 23.55
C VAL A 29 -1.85 -29.99 22.37
N ALA A 30 -0.54 -29.79 22.41
CA ALA A 30 0.42 -30.28 21.43
C ALA A 30 0.29 -31.81 21.29
N GLN A 31 -0.13 -32.29 20.16
CA GLN A 31 0.15 -33.64 19.67
C GLN A 31 1.40 -33.57 18.80
N ASP A 32 2.41 -34.32 19.25
CA ASP A 32 3.66 -34.57 18.52
C ASP A 32 3.34 -35.07 17.09
N ARG A 33 3.38 -34.18 16.09
CA ARG A 33 3.32 -34.57 14.67
C ARG A 33 4.74 -34.58 14.10
N LYS A 34 5.05 -35.70 13.46
CA LYS A 34 6.29 -35.88 12.70
C LYS A 34 6.39 -34.82 11.60
N SER A 35 7.53 -34.15 11.52
CA SER A 35 7.84 -32.99 10.67
C SER A 35 7.89 -33.23 9.14
N ASP A 36 7.41 -34.37 8.65
CA ASP A 36 7.55 -34.76 7.23
C ASP A 36 6.21 -34.99 6.50
N GLU A 37 5.07 -34.61 7.07
CA GLU A 37 3.79 -34.74 6.37
C GLU A 37 3.56 -33.56 5.41
N ILE A 38 3.37 -33.90 4.12
CA ILE A 38 2.88 -32.97 3.08
C ILE A 38 1.60 -32.32 3.60
N VAL A 39 1.61 -31.01 3.76
CA VAL A 39 0.44 -30.27 4.26
C VAL A 39 -0.69 -30.40 3.23
N PRO A 40 -1.78 -31.11 3.53
CA PRO A 40 -2.92 -31.21 2.62
C PRO A 40 -3.57 -29.85 2.42
N TRP A 41 -4.46 -29.71 1.40
CA TRP A 41 -5.31 -28.53 1.31
C TRP A 41 -6.09 -28.36 2.62
N LEU A 42 -5.95 -27.21 3.26
CA LEU A 42 -6.42 -26.96 4.63
C LEU A 42 -7.92 -27.14 4.81
N TYR A 43 -8.71 -26.85 3.77
CA TYR A 43 -10.16 -27.06 3.81
C TYR A 43 -10.58 -28.52 4.15
N LYS A 44 -9.72 -29.51 3.96
CA LYS A 44 -10.02 -30.92 4.27
C LYS A 44 -10.12 -31.20 5.78
N ASN A 45 -9.46 -30.37 6.59
CA ASN A 45 -9.45 -30.51 8.05
C ASN A 45 -10.14 -29.35 8.77
N SER A 46 -10.70 -28.39 8.04
CA SER A 46 -11.37 -27.20 8.55
C SER A 46 -12.88 -27.42 8.58
N ASP A 47 -13.57 -26.82 9.55
CA ASP A 47 -15.03 -26.70 9.58
C ASP A 47 -15.53 -25.45 8.84
N ILE A 48 -14.62 -24.65 8.28
CA ILE A 48 -14.94 -23.46 7.50
C ILE A 48 -15.40 -23.88 6.09
N PRO A 49 -16.56 -23.39 5.60
CA PRO A 49 -17.02 -23.67 4.25
C PRO A 49 -16.05 -23.14 3.19
N VAL A 50 -15.44 -24.05 2.43
CA VAL A 50 -14.53 -23.68 1.33
C VAL A 50 -15.26 -22.95 0.21
N ASP A 51 -14.59 -21.98 -0.43
CA ASP A 51 -15.10 -21.31 -1.63
C ASP A 51 -15.18 -22.30 -2.82
N LYS A 52 -16.41 -22.71 -3.17
CA LYS A 52 -16.70 -23.65 -4.24
C LYS A 52 -16.52 -23.07 -5.65
N THR A 53 -16.21 -21.80 -5.79
CA THR A 53 -15.89 -21.19 -7.09
C THR A 53 -14.47 -21.51 -7.54
N TRP A 54 -13.61 -21.98 -6.63
CA TRP A 54 -12.29 -22.53 -6.92
C TRP A 54 -12.35 -24.06 -7.14
N THR A 55 -11.56 -24.53 -8.08
CA THR A 55 -11.24 -25.96 -8.23
C THR A 55 -9.87 -26.21 -7.64
N PHE A 56 -9.82 -26.89 -6.50
CA PHE A 56 -8.60 -27.31 -5.83
C PHE A 56 -8.24 -28.73 -6.25
N GLY A 57 -6.96 -28.98 -6.49
CA GLY A 57 -6.49 -30.32 -6.84
C GLY A 57 -5.01 -30.51 -6.58
N GLU A 58 -4.56 -31.71 -6.87
CA GLU A 58 -3.17 -32.15 -6.75
C GLU A 58 -2.84 -33.04 -7.95
N LEU A 59 -1.65 -32.83 -8.52
CA LEU A 59 -1.11 -33.70 -9.56
C LEU A 59 -0.50 -34.96 -8.93
N ASP A 60 -0.35 -36.04 -9.74
CA ASP A 60 0.22 -37.32 -9.28
C ASP A 60 1.64 -37.18 -8.65
N ASN A 61 2.35 -36.10 -8.94
CA ASN A 61 3.67 -35.80 -8.38
C ASN A 61 3.63 -34.97 -7.07
N GLY A 62 2.45 -34.71 -6.53
CA GLY A 62 2.25 -33.95 -5.29
C GLY A 62 2.16 -32.43 -5.46
N MET A 63 2.28 -31.90 -6.67
CA MET A 63 2.09 -30.45 -6.92
C MET A 63 0.62 -30.08 -6.77
N ARG A 64 0.32 -29.11 -5.95
CA ARG A 64 -1.04 -28.63 -5.69
C ARG A 64 -1.41 -27.48 -6.63
N TYR A 65 -2.69 -27.38 -6.95
CA TYR A 65 -3.20 -26.28 -7.75
C TYR A 65 -4.56 -25.78 -7.29
N ALA A 66 -4.82 -24.50 -7.53
CA ALA A 66 -6.13 -23.89 -7.41
C ALA A 66 -6.44 -23.13 -8.70
N VAL A 67 -7.59 -23.42 -9.33
CA VAL A 67 -7.98 -22.76 -10.58
C VAL A 67 -9.39 -22.21 -10.51
N LYS A 68 -9.61 -21.02 -11.12
CA LYS A 68 -10.90 -20.33 -11.10
C LYS A 68 -11.12 -19.53 -12.38
N ARG A 69 -12.35 -19.56 -12.89
CA ARG A 69 -12.77 -18.59 -13.91
C ARG A 69 -13.08 -17.23 -13.26
N ASN A 70 -12.42 -16.18 -13.73
CA ASN A 70 -12.67 -14.81 -13.35
C ASN A 70 -12.48 -13.89 -14.57
N GLY A 71 -13.55 -13.25 -15.06
CA GLY A 71 -13.52 -12.37 -16.24
C GLY A 71 -13.14 -10.91 -15.91
N VAL A 72 -12.45 -10.64 -14.81
CA VAL A 72 -12.06 -9.28 -14.41
C VAL A 72 -10.54 -9.14 -14.29
N PRO A 73 -9.91 -8.36 -15.16
CA PRO A 73 -10.47 -7.76 -16.38
C PRO A 73 -10.70 -8.79 -17.49
N PRO A 74 -11.57 -8.52 -18.46
CA PRO A 74 -11.86 -9.45 -19.57
C PRO A 74 -10.60 -9.79 -20.35
N GLY A 75 -10.45 -11.08 -20.72
CA GLY A 75 -9.33 -11.60 -21.48
C GLY A 75 -8.03 -11.77 -20.72
N GLN A 76 -7.94 -11.38 -19.47
CA GLN A 76 -6.75 -11.57 -18.64
C GLN A 76 -6.77 -12.92 -17.91
N VAL A 77 -5.59 -13.54 -17.80
CA VAL A 77 -5.36 -14.70 -16.93
C VAL A 77 -4.12 -14.41 -16.07
N SER A 78 -4.30 -14.57 -14.75
CA SER A 78 -3.28 -14.38 -13.73
C SER A 78 -2.79 -15.72 -13.21
N ILE A 79 -1.49 -15.93 -13.23
CA ILE A 79 -0.81 -17.15 -12.79
C ILE A 79 0.11 -16.79 -11.63
N ARG A 80 0.03 -17.54 -10.54
CA ARG A 80 0.92 -17.45 -9.39
C ARG A 80 1.49 -18.84 -9.12
N LEU A 81 2.81 -18.95 -9.14
CA LEU A 81 3.51 -20.19 -8.82
C LEU A 81 4.35 -19.96 -7.56
N ARG A 82 3.96 -20.60 -6.48
CA ARG A 82 4.59 -20.53 -5.17
C ARG A 82 5.47 -21.75 -4.94
N VAL A 83 6.70 -21.53 -4.50
CA VAL A 83 7.57 -22.58 -3.95
C VAL A 83 7.74 -22.32 -2.45
N ASP A 84 7.58 -23.35 -1.63
CA ASP A 84 7.69 -23.27 -0.15
C ASP A 84 9.16 -23.20 0.27
N VAL A 85 9.81 -22.10 -0.14
CA VAL A 85 11.20 -21.77 0.20
C VAL A 85 11.41 -20.27 0.22
N GLY A 86 11.96 -19.76 1.30
CA GLY A 86 12.39 -18.39 1.50
C GLY A 86 13.68 -18.34 2.30
N SER A 87 14.04 -17.16 2.81
CA SER A 87 15.31 -16.97 3.51
C SER A 87 15.44 -17.74 4.82
N LEU A 88 14.34 -18.14 5.46
CA LEU A 88 14.39 -18.96 6.67
C LEU A 88 14.84 -20.41 6.41
N MET A 89 14.84 -20.89 5.17
CA MET A 89 15.30 -22.22 4.77
C MET A 89 16.79 -22.24 4.40
N GLU A 90 17.46 -21.10 4.45
CA GLU A 90 18.87 -20.95 4.09
C GLU A 90 19.79 -21.27 5.27
N THR A 91 20.95 -21.87 5.00
CA THR A 91 22.06 -21.97 5.96
C THR A 91 22.83 -20.66 6.05
N GLU A 92 23.85 -20.58 6.95
CA GLU A 92 24.70 -19.40 7.07
C GLU A 92 25.40 -19.04 5.74
N GLU A 93 25.85 -20.06 5.02
CA GLU A 93 26.57 -19.89 3.76
C GLU A 93 25.65 -19.62 2.56
N GLU A 94 24.33 -19.79 2.76
CA GLU A 94 23.33 -19.68 1.69
C GLU A 94 22.49 -18.40 1.78
N GLN A 95 22.85 -17.45 2.64
CA GLN A 95 22.05 -16.22 2.84
C GLN A 95 21.86 -15.44 1.54
N GLY A 96 20.62 -15.38 1.06
CA GLY A 96 20.20 -14.78 -0.19
C GLY A 96 20.07 -15.75 -1.36
N PHE A 97 20.25 -17.06 -1.16
CA PHE A 97 20.13 -18.04 -2.26
C PHE A 97 18.69 -18.20 -2.77
N ALA A 98 17.71 -18.10 -1.90
CA ALA A 98 16.30 -18.12 -2.31
C ALA A 98 16.01 -16.99 -3.32
N HIS A 99 16.43 -15.77 -2.99
CA HIS A 99 16.29 -14.61 -3.83
C HIS A 99 17.19 -14.69 -5.09
N PHE A 100 18.43 -15.14 -4.96
CA PHE A 100 19.30 -15.32 -6.11
C PHE A 100 18.77 -16.39 -7.07
N MET A 101 18.16 -17.46 -6.55
CA MET A 101 17.48 -18.47 -7.35
C MET A 101 16.27 -17.89 -8.10
N GLU A 102 15.51 -17.03 -7.46
CA GLU A 102 14.42 -16.28 -8.09
C GLU A 102 14.90 -15.56 -9.36
N HIS A 103 15.99 -14.79 -9.28
CA HIS A 103 16.62 -14.11 -10.42
C HIS A 103 17.09 -15.08 -11.50
N LEU A 104 17.79 -16.15 -11.12
CA LEU A 104 18.37 -17.11 -12.04
C LEU A 104 17.32 -17.89 -12.86
N THR A 105 16.14 -18.12 -12.33
CA THR A 105 15.05 -18.79 -13.05
C THR A 105 14.58 -18.01 -14.27
N PHE A 106 14.69 -16.66 -14.26
CA PHE A 106 14.37 -15.80 -15.40
C PHE A 106 15.46 -15.77 -16.48
N ARG A 107 16.69 -16.23 -16.16
CA ARG A 107 17.79 -16.21 -17.14
C ARG A 107 17.57 -17.22 -18.26
N GLY A 108 17.05 -18.38 -17.96
CA GLY A 108 16.74 -19.40 -18.95
C GLY A 108 16.49 -20.76 -18.32
N SER A 109 16.07 -21.72 -19.13
CA SER A 109 15.76 -23.07 -18.69
C SER A 109 15.98 -24.08 -19.83
N THR A 110 15.67 -25.36 -19.57
CA THR A 110 15.66 -26.38 -20.63
C THR A 110 14.64 -26.09 -21.75
N HIS A 111 13.64 -25.22 -21.48
CA HIS A 111 12.58 -24.90 -22.45
C HIS A 111 12.81 -23.61 -23.22
N VAL A 112 13.59 -22.69 -22.68
CA VAL A 112 13.88 -21.40 -23.32
C VAL A 112 15.32 -20.96 -23.04
N PRO A 113 16.00 -20.38 -24.05
CA PRO A 113 17.33 -19.77 -23.89
C PRO A 113 17.29 -18.58 -22.90
N ASP A 114 18.49 -18.14 -22.51
CA ASP A 114 18.66 -16.96 -21.65
C ASP A 114 17.97 -15.71 -22.22
N GLY A 115 17.17 -15.04 -21.39
CA GLY A 115 16.42 -13.82 -21.71
C GLY A 115 15.19 -14.03 -22.61
N GLU A 116 14.97 -15.23 -23.17
CA GLU A 116 13.86 -15.44 -24.12
C GLU A 116 12.49 -15.51 -23.40
N ALA A 117 12.41 -15.96 -22.17
CA ALA A 117 11.16 -15.98 -21.40
C ALA A 117 10.49 -14.59 -21.36
N LYS A 118 11.25 -13.56 -21.01
CA LYS A 118 10.78 -12.17 -20.98
C LYS A 118 10.32 -11.69 -22.36
N ARG A 119 11.07 -12.02 -23.41
CA ARG A 119 10.71 -11.63 -24.79
C ARG A 119 9.44 -12.31 -25.28
N VAL A 120 9.23 -13.58 -24.92
CA VAL A 120 7.98 -14.30 -25.23
C VAL A 120 6.82 -13.58 -24.58
N TRP A 121 6.88 -13.31 -23.28
CA TRP A 121 5.80 -12.64 -22.56
C TRP A 121 5.53 -11.22 -23.05
N GLN A 122 6.57 -10.46 -23.41
CA GLN A 122 6.42 -9.15 -24.07
C GLN A 122 5.67 -9.26 -25.40
N ARG A 123 5.98 -10.26 -26.24
CA ARG A 123 5.23 -10.53 -27.48
C ARG A 123 3.78 -10.90 -27.23
N LEU A 124 3.49 -11.50 -26.08
CA LEU A 124 2.13 -11.81 -25.62
C LEU A 124 1.44 -10.62 -24.96
N GLY A 125 2.11 -9.49 -24.86
CA GLY A 125 1.58 -8.22 -24.32
C GLY A 125 1.81 -8.01 -22.82
N ALA A 126 2.53 -8.91 -22.13
CA ALA A 126 2.84 -8.74 -20.72
C ALA A 126 4.12 -7.90 -20.54
N THR A 127 4.08 -6.92 -19.67
CA THR A 127 5.20 -6.03 -19.35
C THR A 127 6.01 -6.60 -18.18
N PHE A 128 7.33 -6.62 -18.32
CA PHE A 128 8.21 -7.03 -17.22
C PHE A 128 8.18 -6.02 -16.08
N GLY A 129 8.05 -6.50 -14.85
CA GLY A 129 7.94 -5.69 -13.64
C GLY A 129 6.50 -5.45 -13.18
N SER A 130 5.55 -5.19 -14.11
CA SER A 130 4.12 -5.01 -13.76
C SER A 130 3.29 -6.28 -13.96
N ASP A 131 3.51 -7.00 -15.07
CA ASP A 131 2.71 -8.17 -15.43
C ASP A 131 3.48 -9.49 -15.28
N SER A 132 4.81 -9.42 -15.28
CA SER A 132 5.71 -10.55 -15.02
C SER A 132 6.73 -10.13 -13.97
N ASN A 133 6.70 -10.78 -12.81
CA ASN A 133 7.56 -10.48 -11.67
C ASN A 133 7.73 -11.72 -10.79
N ALA A 134 8.55 -11.60 -9.75
CA ALA A 134 8.60 -12.57 -8.66
C ALA A 134 8.93 -11.86 -7.35
N GLU A 135 8.76 -12.56 -6.24
CA GLU A 135 9.14 -12.07 -4.92
C GLU A 135 9.62 -13.22 -4.04
N THR A 136 10.62 -12.95 -3.23
CA THR A 136 11.11 -13.84 -2.20
C THR A 136 10.86 -13.22 -0.82
N THR A 137 10.17 -13.97 0.04
CA THR A 137 9.90 -13.63 1.44
C THR A 137 10.71 -14.54 2.38
N PRO A 138 10.61 -14.39 3.70
CA PRO A 138 11.23 -15.35 4.62
C PRO A 138 10.74 -16.80 4.44
N THR A 139 9.51 -17.03 4.01
CA THR A 139 8.87 -18.35 3.97
C THR A 139 8.60 -18.89 2.56
N GLN A 140 8.55 -18.04 1.54
CA GLN A 140 8.17 -18.46 0.19
C GLN A 140 8.86 -17.66 -0.93
N THR A 141 8.93 -18.27 -2.12
CA THR A 141 9.25 -17.62 -3.39
C THR A 141 8.07 -17.74 -4.33
N VAL A 142 7.57 -16.63 -4.87
CA VAL A 142 6.36 -16.59 -5.71
C VAL A 142 6.67 -15.96 -7.07
N TYR A 143 6.39 -16.68 -8.13
CA TYR A 143 6.47 -16.20 -9.52
C TYR A 143 5.09 -15.75 -9.96
N LYS A 144 5.00 -14.54 -10.51
CA LYS A 144 3.75 -13.87 -10.89
C LYS A 144 3.75 -13.61 -12.40
N LEU A 145 2.66 -13.95 -13.07
CA LEU A 145 2.44 -13.67 -14.47
C LEU A 145 0.98 -13.30 -14.71
N ASP A 146 0.73 -12.10 -15.19
CA ASP A 146 -0.56 -11.60 -15.64
C ASP A 146 -0.54 -11.50 -17.16
N LEU A 147 -1.27 -12.39 -17.84
CA LEU A 147 -1.33 -12.42 -19.29
C LEU A 147 -2.53 -11.62 -19.79
N PRO A 148 -2.33 -10.47 -20.44
CA PRO A 148 -3.40 -9.77 -21.14
C PRO A 148 -3.79 -10.55 -22.41
N ASN A 149 -5.07 -10.57 -22.77
CA ASN A 149 -5.56 -11.25 -23.97
C ASN A 149 -5.17 -12.74 -24.06
N ALA A 150 -5.24 -13.46 -22.93
CA ALA A 150 -4.87 -14.86 -22.82
C ALA A 150 -5.75 -15.77 -23.71
N ASN A 151 -5.11 -16.76 -24.32
CA ASN A 151 -5.77 -17.80 -25.10
C ASN A 151 -5.02 -19.13 -24.90
N LYS A 152 -5.56 -20.24 -25.45
CA LYS A 152 -4.97 -21.56 -25.28
C LYS A 152 -3.47 -21.60 -25.66
N THR A 153 -3.07 -20.93 -26.73
CA THR A 153 -1.67 -20.94 -27.21
C THR A 153 -0.77 -20.17 -26.27
N SER A 154 -1.16 -18.95 -25.88
CA SER A 154 -0.36 -18.13 -24.97
C SER A 154 -0.24 -18.74 -23.56
N LEU A 155 -1.31 -19.38 -23.07
CA LEU A 155 -1.29 -20.13 -21.81
C LEU A 155 -0.39 -21.36 -21.89
N ASP A 156 -0.48 -22.15 -22.98
CA ASP A 156 0.36 -23.32 -23.20
C ASP A 156 1.84 -22.95 -23.23
N GLU A 157 2.21 -21.90 -23.96
CA GLU A 157 3.59 -21.41 -24.04
C GLU A 157 4.07 -20.88 -22.69
N SER A 158 3.24 -20.11 -21.98
CA SER A 158 3.61 -19.54 -20.67
C SER A 158 3.78 -20.60 -19.59
N LEU A 159 2.88 -21.58 -19.50
CA LEU A 159 3.00 -22.69 -18.55
C LEU A 159 4.19 -23.59 -18.84
N LYS A 160 4.52 -23.80 -20.13
CA LYS A 160 5.76 -24.46 -20.53
C LYS A 160 7.01 -23.72 -20.04
N ILE A 161 7.04 -22.39 -20.19
CA ILE A 161 8.15 -21.56 -19.72
C ILE A 161 8.26 -21.66 -18.20
N LEU A 162 7.17 -21.43 -17.47
CA LEU A 162 7.13 -21.49 -16.00
C LEU A 162 7.56 -22.86 -15.47
N SER A 163 7.12 -23.95 -16.12
CA SER A 163 7.55 -25.30 -15.73
C SER A 163 9.06 -25.50 -15.86
N GLY A 164 9.66 -24.99 -16.92
CA GLY A 164 11.11 -25.04 -17.12
C GLY A 164 11.87 -24.18 -16.10
N MET A 165 11.36 -23.00 -15.78
CA MET A 165 11.95 -22.10 -14.79
C MET A 165 12.11 -22.78 -13.43
N VAL A 166 11.09 -23.47 -12.94
CA VAL A 166 11.12 -24.08 -11.61
C VAL A 166 11.68 -25.49 -11.57
N SER A 167 11.55 -26.27 -12.65
CA SER A 167 12.00 -27.68 -12.66
C SER A 167 13.44 -27.87 -13.17
N SER A 168 13.92 -26.97 -14.02
CA SER A 168 15.19 -27.13 -14.73
C SER A 168 15.78 -25.79 -15.19
N PRO A 169 16.03 -24.83 -14.25
CA PRO A 169 16.63 -23.55 -14.56
C PRO A 169 18.07 -23.70 -15.10
N GLY A 170 18.50 -22.74 -15.89
CA GLY A 170 19.83 -22.70 -16.49
C GLY A 170 20.90 -22.19 -15.52
N LEU A 171 21.35 -23.03 -14.58
CA LEU A 171 22.33 -22.67 -13.55
C LEU A 171 23.79 -22.79 -14.04
N SER A 172 24.10 -22.22 -15.21
CA SER A 172 25.47 -22.23 -15.74
C SER A 172 26.34 -21.18 -15.03
N ILE A 173 27.67 -21.39 -15.09
CA ILE A 173 28.62 -20.39 -14.56
C ILE A 173 28.45 -19.02 -15.21
N ASN A 174 28.09 -18.98 -16.50
CA ASN A 174 27.83 -17.72 -17.20
C ASN A 174 26.57 -17.03 -16.68
N ALA A 175 25.47 -17.77 -16.42
CA ALA A 175 24.24 -17.21 -15.87
C ALA A 175 24.47 -16.68 -14.45
N VAL A 176 25.15 -17.44 -13.59
CA VAL A 176 25.47 -17.04 -12.22
C VAL A 176 26.36 -15.78 -12.19
N ASN A 177 27.38 -15.74 -13.04
CA ASN A 177 28.29 -14.59 -13.11
C ASN A 177 27.65 -13.35 -13.74
N ALA A 178 26.68 -13.52 -14.62
CA ALA A 178 25.95 -12.42 -15.22
C ALA A 178 24.91 -11.83 -14.23
N GLU A 179 24.26 -12.68 -13.39
CA GLU A 179 23.19 -12.22 -12.49
C GLU A 179 23.71 -11.76 -11.13
N ARG A 180 24.82 -12.29 -10.62
CA ARG A 180 25.41 -11.87 -9.34
C ARG A 180 25.59 -10.34 -9.22
N PRO A 181 26.16 -9.63 -10.21
CA PRO A 181 26.27 -8.16 -10.15
C PRO A 181 24.91 -7.47 -10.05
N VAL A 182 23.86 -8.02 -10.66
CA VAL A 182 22.51 -7.47 -10.63
C VAL A 182 21.92 -7.56 -9.22
N VAL A 183 22.04 -8.74 -8.57
CA VAL A 183 21.56 -8.93 -7.18
C VAL A 183 22.37 -8.08 -6.19
N LEU A 184 23.69 -7.97 -6.38
CA LEU A 184 24.52 -7.09 -5.55
C LEU A 184 24.20 -5.61 -5.77
N ALA A 185 23.85 -5.21 -6.99
CA ALA A 185 23.39 -3.84 -7.28
C ALA A 185 22.04 -3.55 -6.59
N GLU A 186 21.13 -4.51 -6.61
CA GLU A 186 19.86 -4.40 -5.88
C GLU A 186 20.08 -4.26 -4.36
N LEU A 187 20.94 -5.08 -3.79
CA LEU A 187 21.29 -5.00 -2.37
C LEU A 187 21.87 -3.61 -2.04
N ALA A 188 22.75 -3.09 -2.89
CA ALA A 188 23.32 -1.75 -2.73
C ALA A 188 22.26 -0.65 -2.93
N GLU A 189 21.34 -0.80 -3.89
CA GLU A 189 20.25 0.16 -4.13
C GLU A 189 19.25 0.21 -2.97
N ARG A 190 18.99 -0.94 -2.33
CA ARG A 190 18.12 -1.03 -1.14
C ARG A 190 18.80 -0.51 0.13
N ALA A 191 20.13 -0.44 0.19
CA ALA A 191 20.83 0.09 1.34
C ALA A 191 20.43 1.56 1.60
N GLY A 192 20.14 1.92 2.84
CA GLY A 192 19.71 3.27 3.19
C GLY A 192 19.15 3.39 4.61
N PRO A 193 18.68 4.59 4.98
CA PRO A 193 18.16 4.88 6.31
C PRO A 193 17.07 3.92 6.78
N GLN A 194 16.08 3.65 5.91
CA GLN A 194 14.98 2.72 6.21
C GLN A 194 15.47 1.29 6.41
N THR A 195 16.35 0.81 5.54
CA THR A 195 16.90 -0.56 5.63
C THR A 195 17.71 -0.75 6.91
N LYS A 196 18.47 0.28 7.33
CA LYS A 196 19.19 0.27 8.62
C LYS A 196 18.22 0.09 9.80
N VAL A 197 17.11 0.83 9.79
CA VAL A 197 16.07 0.71 10.83
C VAL A 197 15.37 -0.66 10.74
N GLN A 198 15.04 -1.15 9.53
CA GLN A 198 14.41 -2.46 9.33
C GLN A 198 15.30 -3.59 9.84
N ASN A 199 16.60 -3.56 9.54
CA ASN A 199 17.55 -4.55 10.03
C ASN A 199 17.64 -4.54 11.56
N ALA A 200 17.81 -3.35 12.16
CA ALA A 200 17.85 -3.20 13.60
C ALA A 200 16.54 -3.66 14.29
N THR A 201 15.40 -3.41 13.65
CA THR A 201 14.09 -3.89 14.12
C THR A 201 14.02 -5.40 14.06
N ARG A 202 14.42 -6.01 12.92
CA ARG A 202 14.45 -7.46 12.76
C ARG A 202 15.37 -8.13 13.78
N GLU A 203 16.60 -7.67 13.91
CA GLU A 203 17.57 -8.17 14.89
C GLU A 203 17.04 -8.11 16.32
N LEU A 204 16.40 -6.99 16.70
CA LEU A 204 15.85 -6.84 18.04
C LEU A 204 14.58 -7.66 18.25
N PHE A 205 13.62 -7.56 17.33
CA PHE A 205 12.29 -8.15 17.52
C PHE A 205 12.31 -9.68 17.43
N PHE A 206 13.21 -10.23 16.66
CA PHE A 206 13.38 -11.67 16.49
C PHE A 206 14.65 -12.23 17.13
N ALA A 207 15.27 -11.51 18.08
CA ALA A 207 16.49 -11.94 18.73
C ALA A 207 16.36 -13.37 19.30
N GLY A 208 17.30 -14.23 18.93
CA GLY A 208 17.31 -15.67 19.29
C GLY A 208 16.53 -16.57 18.31
N GLN A 209 16.03 -16.03 17.20
CA GLN A 209 15.33 -16.75 16.14
C GLN A 209 16.04 -16.58 14.80
N LEU A 210 15.87 -17.50 13.86
CA LEU A 210 16.48 -17.42 12.52
C LEU A 210 16.09 -16.11 11.80
N MET A 211 14.88 -15.63 11.99
CA MET A 211 14.39 -14.40 11.38
C MET A 211 15.26 -13.18 11.67
N ALA A 212 15.98 -13.15 12.81
CA ALA A 212 16.89 -12.05 13.16
C ALA A 212 17.99 -11.84 12.10
N ASP A 213 18.51 -12.94 11.53
CA ASP A 213 19.70 -12.93 10.67
C ASP A 213 19.39 -13.28 9.19
N ARG A 214 18.16 -13.63 8.86
CA ARG A 214 17.75 -14.12 7.53
C ARG A 214 16.95 -13.09 6.75
N ALA A 215 17.63 -12.04 6.27
CA ALA A 215 17.01 -11.13 5.29
C ALA A 215 16.90 -11.79 3.90
N PRO A 216 15.77 -11.73 3.20
CA PRO A 216 15.63 -12.34 1.87
C PRO A 216 16.68 -11.89 0.85
N ILE A 217 17.12 -10.63 0.92
CA ILE A 217 18.14 -10.08 0.02
C ILE A 217 19.53 -10.72 0.22
N GLY A 218 19.77 -11.35 1.35
CA GLY A 218 21.03 -12.02 1.69
C GLY A 218 22.16 -11.08 2.08
N THR A 219 23.38 -11.62 2.00
CA THR A 219 24.62 -10.91 2.34
C THR A 219 25.58 -10.84 1.15
N PRO A 220 26.41 -9.78 1.03
CA PRO A 220 27.41 -9.67 -0.04
C PRO A 220 28.38 -10.86 -0.04
N GLU A 221 28.73 -11.37 1.13
CA GLU A 221 29.67 -12.48 1.34
C GLU A 221 29.12 -13.78 0.78
N ALA A 222 27.89 -14.17 1.15
CA ALA A 222 27.25 -15.40 0.68
C ALA A 222 26.97 -15.32 -0.82
N LEU A 223 26.44 -14.19 -1.32
CA LEU A 223 26.16 -13.96 -2.74
C LEU A 223 27.44 -13.96 -3.57
N GLY A 224 28.54 -13.38 -3.04
CA GLY A 224 29.86 -13.38 -3.68
C GLY A 224 30.48 -14.77 -3.79
N ALA A 225 30.28 -15.62 -2.79
CA ALA A 225 30.80 -16.98 -2.72
C ALA A 225 29.93 -18.00 -3.48
N ALA A 226 28.71 -17.66 -3.88
CA ALA A 226 27.76 -18.57 -4.52
C ALA A 226 28.33 -19.20 -5.81
N THR A 227 28.29 -20.52 -5.90
CA THR A 227 28.71 -21.27 -7.09
C THR A 227 27.50 -21.96 -7.76
N PRO A 228 27.61 -22.32 -9.06
CA PRO A 228 26.56 -23.10 -9.72
C PRO A 228 26.19 -24.39 -8.98
N GLN A 229 27.17 -25.06 -8.37
CA GLN A 229 26.95 -26.30 -7.62
C GLN A 229 26.15 -26.05 -6.34
N MET A 230 26.46 -25.00 -5.58
CA MET A 230 25.73 -24.65 -4.36
C MET A 230 24.28 -24.32 -4.69
N LEU A 231 24.07 -23.49 -5.70
CA LEU A 231 22.73 -23.10 -6.19
C LEU A 231 21.95 -24.29 -6.72
N GLN A 232 22.61 -25.22 -7.42
CA GLN A 232 21.97 -26.45 -7.89
C GLN A 232 21.54 -27.35 -6.71
N LEU A 233 22.34 -27.49 -5.68
CA LEU A 233 21.99 -28.25 -4.46
C LEU A 233 20.83 -27.59 -3.73
N PHE A 234 20.85 -26.27 -3.61
CA PHE A 234 19.75 -25.51 -3.04
C PHE A 234 18.44 -25.72 -3.81
N HIS A 235 18.50 -25.60 -5.15
CA HIS A 235 17.37 -25.87 -6.03
C HIS A 235 16.84 -27.29 -5.86
N GLN A 236 17.68 -28.32 -5.84
CA GLN A 236 17.26 -29.72 -5.69
C GLN A 236 16.56 -30.01 -4.36
N ARG A 237 16.97 -29.34 -3.28
CA ARG A 237 16.33 -29.48 -1.95
C ARG A 237 14.95 -28.85 -1.90
N TRP A 238 14.76 -27.69 -2.53
CA TRP A 238 13.59 -26.86 -2.28
C TRP A 238 12.62 -26.77 -3.46
N TYR A 239 13.09 -26.76 -4.70
CA TYR A 239 12.25 -26.66 -5.90
C TYR A 239 11.72 -28.03 -6.27
N ARG A 240 10.65 -28.43 -5.62
CA ARG A 240 10.06 -29.77 -5.72
C ARG A 240 8.55 -29.66 -5.93
N PRO A 241 7.92 -30.58 -6.71
CA PRO A 241 6.50 -30.49 -6.96
C PRO A 241 5.67 -30.51 -5.66
N GLU A 242 6.01 -31.39 -4.71
CA GLU A 242 5.33 -31.50 -3.42
C GLU A 242 5.45 -30.26 -2.51
N LYS A 243 6.40 -29.35 -2.80
CA LYS A 243 6.58 -28.06 -2.14
C LYS A 243 6.05 -26.89 -2.98
N THR A 244 5.31 -27.17 -4.06
CA THR A 244 4.87 -26.14 -5.01
C THR A 244 3.34 -26.08 -5.10
N VAL A 245 2.83 -24.86 -5.14
CA VAL A 245 1.43 -24.56 -5.38
C VAL A 245 1.32 -23.63 -6.58
N ILE A 246 0.45 -23.95 -7.54
CA ILE A 246 0.12 -23.04 -8.64
C ILE A 246 -1.33 -22.60 -8.58
N VAL A 247 -1.54 -21.31 -8.73
CA VAL A 247 -2.87 -20.69 -8.76
C VAL A 247 -3.09 -20.03 -10.09
N ILE A 248 -4.21 -20.31 -10.74
CA ILE A 248 -4.61 -19.68 -12.01
C ILE A 248 -6.01 -19.11 -11.87
N ALA A 249 -6.16 -17.81 -11.98
CA ALA A 249 -7.44 -17.14 -12.03
C ALA A 249 -7.54 -16.28 -13.30
N GLY A 250 -8.66 -16.34 -14.02
CA GLY A 250 -8.78 -15.49 -15.20
C GLY A 250 -9.93 -15.84 -16.13
N ASP A 251 -10.02 -15.12 -17.23
CA ASP A 251 -11.07 -15.30 -18.23
C ASP A 251 -10.77 -16.49 -19.15
N GLY A 252 -10.86 -17.69 -18.57
CA GLY A 252 -10.63 -18.96 -19.25
C GLY A 252 -11.38 -20.11 -18.60
N ASP A 253 -11.38 -21.25 -19.25
CA ASP A 253 -12.01 -22.48 -18.74
C ASP A 253 -11.07 -23.14 -17.71
N PRO A 254 -11.50 -23.35 -16.45
CA PRO A 254 -10.71 -24.08 -15.46
C PRO A 254 -10.28 -25.49 -15.91
N ALA A 255 -11.09 -26.17 -16.73
CA ALA A 255 -10.72 -27.49 -17.26
C ALA A 255 -9.49 -27.41 -18.19
N LEU A 256 -9.40 -26.35 -19.03
CA LEU A 256 -8.22 -26.08 -19.84
C LEU A 256 -7.00 -25.80 -18.96
N PHE A 257 -7.15 -25.05 -17.88
CA PHE A 257 -6.04 -24.78 -16.96
C PHE A 257 -5.48 -26.09 -16.39
N VAL A 258 -6.35 -26.98 -15.91
CA VAL A 258 -5.93 -28.30 -15.39
C VAL A 258 -5.31 -29.16 -16.48
N GLU A 259 -5.86 -29.18 -17.71
CA GLU A 259 -5.24 -29.88 -18.87
C GLU A 259 -3.79 -29.42 -19.06
N LEU A 260 -3.57 -28.13 -19.11
CA LEU A 260 -2.25 -27.55 -19.35
C LEU A 260 -1.28 -27.74 -18.16
N LEU A 261 -1.78 -27.72 -16.92
CA LEU A 261 -0.98 -28.05 -15.75
C LEU A 261 -0.48 -29.50 -15.81
N ASN A 262 -1.37 -30.44 -16.09
CA ASN A 262 -0.99 -31.85 -16.29
C ASN A 262 0.05 -32.00 -17.41
N LYS A 263 -0.14 -31.31 -18.54
CA LYS A 263 0.78 -31.37 -19.69
C LYS A 263 2.20 -30.94 -19.34
N HIS A 264 2.36 -29.86 -18.56
CA HIS A 264 3.66 -29.23 -18.36
C HIS A 264 4.32 -29.56 -17.03
N PHE A 265 3.57 -29.95 -16.01
CA PHE A 265 4.11 -30.14 -14.65
C PHE A 265 4.03 -31.61 -14.16
N ALA A 266 3.16 -32.48 -14.71
CA ALA A 266 2.98 -33.83 -14.17
C ALA A 266 4.24 -34.70 -14.21
N GLN A 267 5.16 -34.44 -15.15
CA GLN A 267 6.43 -35.19 -15.28
C GLN A 267 7.57 -34.61 -14.42
N TRP A 268 7.33 -33.47 -13.75
CA TRP A 268 8.31 -32.90 -12.84
C TRP A 268 8.45 -33.75 -11.59
N GLN A 269 9.70 -34.12 -11.27
CA GLN A 269 10.03 -34.89 -10.06
C GLN A 269 11.13 -34.20 -9.29
N GLY A 270 11.05 -34.25 -7.96
CA GLY A 270 12.11 -33.81 -7.08
C GLY A 270 13.40 -34.61 -7.31
N LYS A 271 14.53 -33.94 -7.23
CA LYS A 271 15.88 -34.55 -7.37
C LYS A 271 16.62 -34.49 -6.04
N GLY A 272 17.35 -35.54 -5.71
CA GLY A 272 18.10 -35.61 -4.45
C GLY A 272 17.19 -35.67 -3.20
N GLU A 273 17.76 -35.36 -2.07
CA GLU A 273 17.03 -35.33 -0.79
C GLU A 273 16.21 -34.02 -0.67
N ALA A 274 14.99 -34.15 -0.16
CA ALA A 274 14.16 -32.98 0.13
C ALA A 274 14.75 -32.19 1.31
N GLY A 275 14.67 -30.87 1.22
CA GLY A 275 15.05 -30.02 2.34
C GLY A 275 14.06 -30.17 3.50
N VAL A 276 14.59 -30.27 4.69
CA VAL A 276 13.82 -30.26 5.94
C VAL A 276 13.65 -28.80 6.37
N ILE A 277 12.42 -28.40 6.68
CA ILE A 277 12.15 -27.06 7.22
C ILE A 277 12.86 -26.92 8.55
N PRO A 278 13.75 -25.94 8.74
CA PRO A 278 14.46 -25.76 9.99
C PRO A 278 13.51 -25.28 11.10
N ASP A 279 13.92 -25.47 12.34
CA ASP A 279 13.27 -24.82 13.48
C ASP A 279 13.59 -23.31 13.43
N PHE A 280 12.56 -22.47 13.27
CA PHE A 280 12.72 -21.01 13.19
C PHE A 280 13.03 -20.38 14.55
N GLY A 281 12.96 -21.16 15.64
CA GLY A 281 13.15 -20.72 17.01
C GLY A 281 11.91 -20.08 17.61
N GLN A 282 11.96 -19.82 18.91
CA GLN A 282 10.89 -19.18 19.66
C GLN A 282 11.39 -17.87 20.29
N PRO A 283 10.51 -16.86 20.48
CA PRO A 283 10.89 -15.64 21.17
C PRO A 283 11.33 -15.92 22.59
N GLN A 284 12.42 -15.29 22.97
CA GLN A 284 13.04 -15.48 24.29
C GLN A 284 12.91 -14.22 25.14
N ASP A 285 12.90 -14.40 26.47
CA ASP A 285 13.11 -13.29 27.39
C ASP A 285 14.57 -12.86 27.34
N ILE A 286 14.84 -11.71 26.73
CA ILE A 286 16.17 -11.14 26.55
C ILE A 286 16.40 -9.96 27.48
N ALA A 287 17.61 -9.84 28.01
CA ALA A 287 17.98 -8.72 28.90
C ALA A 287 18.00 -7.38 28.14
N ASP A 288 18.40 -7.40 26.88
CA ASP A 288 18.54 -6.21 26.02
C ASP A 288 17.27 -5.96 25.18
N ILE A 289 16.23 -5.43 25.83
CA ILE A 289 14.90 -5.21 25.25
C ILE A 289 14.77 -3.91 24.45
N SER A 290 15.84 -3.14 24.32
CA SER A 290 15.79 -1.81 23.68
C SER A 290 16.97 -1.55 22.77
N GLN A 291 16.70 -0.88 21.66
CA GLN A 291 17.71 -0.42 20.70
C GLN A 291 17.42 1.01 20.25
N VAL A 292 18.46 1.73 19.84
CA VAL A 292 18.34 3.08 19.29
C VAL A 292 19.11 3.15 17.98
N VAL A 293 18.41 3.59 16.93
CA VAL A 293 19.02 3.89 15.63
C VAL A 293 19.00 5.40 15.44
N VAL A 294 20.19 5.97 15.28
CA VAL A 294 20.33 7.40 14.93
C VAL A 294 20.43 7.52 13.42
N GLU A 295 19.47 8.22 12.85
CA GLU A 295 19.38 8.43 11.40
C GLU A 295 18.81 9.82 11.10
N PRO A 296 19.68 10.80 10.73
CA PRO A 296 19.32 12.22 10.63
C PRO A 296 18.23 12.54 9.60
N THR A 297 17.98 11.62 8.67
CA THR A 297 16.99 11.81 7.60
C THR A 297 15.64 11.15 7.88
N LEU A 298 15.53 10.43 8.99
CA LEU A 298 14.27 9.79 9.39
C LEU A 298 13.61 10.54 10.56
N PRO A 299 12.29 10.57 10.62
CA PRO A 299 11.57 11.13 11.75
C PRO A 299 11.83 10.30 13.02
N ARG A 300 11.62 10.94 14.17
CA ARG A 300 11.60 10.24 15.45
C ARG A 300 10.40 9.27 15.50
N PHE A 301 10.67 8.00 15.81
CA PHE A 301 9.69 6.95 15.77
C PHE A 301 10.00 5.88 16.82
N ILE A 302 8.98 5.34 17.47
CA ILE A 302 9.14 4.20 18.38
C ILE A 302 8.36 3.02 17.80
N SER A 303 9.07 1.92 17.55
CA SER A 303 8.49 0.62 17.23
C SER A 303 8.58 -0.28 18.46
N MET A 304 7.50 -0.99 18.79
CA MET A 304 7.51 -1.95 19.89
C MET A 304 6.82 -3.24 19.46
N VAL A 305 7.21 -4.33 20.10
CA VAL A 305 6.53 -5.63 19.97
C VAL A 305 6.34 -6.27 21.34
N VAL A 306 5.17 -6.81 21.58
CA VAL A 306 4.91 -7.79 22.63
C VAL A 306 4.96 -9.16 21.95
N ALA A 307 6.03 -9.89 22.22
CA ALA A 307 6.37 -11.14 21.55
C ALA A 307 5.77 -12.35 22.27
N ARG A 308 5.05 -13.19 21.54
CA ARG A 308 4.53 -14.49 21.95
C ARG A 308 5.08 -15.60 21.05
N PRO A 309 5.18 -16.83 21.54
CA PRO A 309 5.49 -17.99 20.70
C PRO A 309 4.48 -18.11 19.56
N TRP A 310 5.00 -18.38 18.36
CA TRP A 310 4.14 -18.78 17.26
C TRP A 310 3.79 -20.26 17.38
N GLU A 311 2.55 -20.59 17.18
CA GLU A 311 2.05 -21.98 17.17
C GLU A 311 1.21 -22.19 15.91
N GLN A 312 1.41 -23.31 15.24
CA GLN A 312 0.54 -23.66 14.12
C GLN A 312 -0.83 -24.09 14.67
N VAL A 313 -1.86 -23.43 14.20
CA VAL A 313 -3.25 -23.68 14.62
C VAL A 313 -4.05 -24.22 13.44
N GLU A 314 -5.02 -25.11 13.72
CA GLU A 314 -6.00 -25.52 12.73
C GLU A 314 -7.00 -24.38 12.51
N ASP A 315 -7.20 -24.01 11.23
CA ASP A 315 -8.11 -22.95 10.85
C ASP A 315 -9.57 -23.43 10.98
N THR A 316 -10.23 -23.00 12.04
CA THR A 316 -11.60 -23.36 12.38
C THR A 316 -12.48 -22.11 12.59
N ILE A 317 -13.82 -22.31 12.56
CA ILE A 317 -14.76 -21.22 12.87
C ILE A 317 -14.51 -20.65 14.27
N VAL A 318 -14.25 -21.48 15.27
CA VAL A 318 -13.98 -21.02 16.65
C VAL A 318 -12.70 -20.21 16.72
N TYR A 319 -11.68 -20.63 16.01
CA TYR A 319 -10.43 -19.88 15.88
C TYR A 319 -10.67 -18.50 15.25
N ASN A 320 -11.36 -18.45 14.12
CA ASN A 320 -11.71 -17.21 13.44
C ASN A 320 -12.61 -16.28 14.29
N GLN A 321 -13.49 -16.83 15.11
CA GLN A 321 -14.25 -16.05 16.08
C GLN A 321 -13.34 -15.36 17.10
N GLN A 322 -12.30 -16.04 17.58
CA GLN A 322 -11.34 -15.42 18.50
C GLN A 322 -10.55 -14.30 17.81
N ILE A 323 -10.12 -14.50 16.55
CA ILE A 323 -9.49 -13.44 15.73
C ILE A 323 -10.36 -12.19 15.66
N LEU A 324 -11.62 -12.35 15.34
CA LEU A 324 -12.54 -11.23 15.22
C LEU A 324 -12.73 -10.48 16.55
N ILE A 325 -12.68 -11.18 17.70
CA ILE A 325 -12.68 -10.56 19.02
C ILE A 325 -11.39 -9.78 19.27
N ASP A 326 -10.25 -10.33 18.91
CA ASP A 326 -8.94 -9.71 19.07
C ASP A 326 -8.80 -8.45 18.21
N LEU A 327 -9.27 -8.52 16.94
CA LEU A 327 -9.33 -7.36 16.04
C LEU A 327 -10.23 -6.25 16.59
N LEU A 328 -11.39 -6.60 17.12
CA LEU A 328 -12.30 -5.62 17.74
C LEU A 328 -11.66 -4.97 18.97
N ALA A 329 -10.96 -5.74 19.81
CA ALA A 329 -10.22 -5.22 20.96
C ALA A 329 -9.13 -4.23 20.54
N LEU A 330 -8.36 -4.55 19.49
CA LEU A 330 -7.35 -3.65 18.94
C LEU A 330 -7.95 -2.36 18.37
N GLN A 331 -9.06 -2.46 17.66
CA GLN A 331 -9.72 -1.29 17.09
C GLN A 331 -10.23 -0.32 18.17
N LEU A 332 -10.78 -0.86 19.27
CA LEU A 332 -11.17 -0.06 20.43
C LEU A 332 -9.97 0.71 21.03
N ILE A 333 -8.79 0.09 21.06
CA ILE A 333 -7.56 0.75 21.55
C ILE A 333 -7.12 1.83 20.55
N ASN A 334 -7.07 1.52 19.25
CA ASN A 334 -6.67 2.46 18.21
C ASN A 334 -7.52 3.72 18.20
N ARG A 335 -8.83 3.56 18.39
CA ARG A 335 -9.74 4.71 18.51
C ARG A 335 -9.46 5.58 19.74
N ARG A 336 -9.12 4.98 20.87
CA ARG A 336 -8.70 5.73 22.07
C ARG A 336 -7.36 6.45 21.86
N LEU A 337 -6.40 5.80 21.18
CA LEU A 337 -5.14 6.43 20.82
C LEU A 337 -5.35 7.63 19.89
N GLU A 338 -6.22 7.50 18.90
CA GLU A 338 -6.56 8.60 18.01
C GLU A 338 -7.27 9.75 18.74
N ALA A 339 -8.26 9.45 19.57
CA ALA A 339 -8.95 10.46 20.40
C ALA A 339 -7.97 11.20 21.31
N ARG A 340 -7.01 10.49 21.94
CA ARG A 340 -5.98 11.10 22.76
C ARG A 340 -5.06 12.00 21.94
N ALA A 341 -4.63 11.56 20.75
CA ALA A 341 -3.85 12.39 19.85
C ALA A 341 -4.58 13.69 19.46
N ARG A 342 -5.87 13.61 19.14
CA ARG A 342 -6.72 14.76 18.79
C ARG A 342 -6.93 15.70 19.98
N ALA A 343 -7.04 15.18 21.19
CA ALA A 343 -7.21 15.95 22.43
C ALA A 343 -5.91 16.64 22.92
N GLY A 344 -4.82 16.59 22.15
CA GLY A 344 -3.56 17.23 22.47
C GLY A 344 -2.57 16.31 23.19
N GLY A 345 -2.62 15.02 22.93
CA GLY A 345 -1.61 14.05 23.36
C GLY A 345 -0.22 14.36 22.85
N SER A 346 0.79 13.77 23.46
CA SER A 346 2.21 14.00 23.19
C SER A 346 2.73 13.29 21.92
N TYR A 347 1.86 12.69 21.12
CA TYR A 347 2.18 12.06 19.85
C TYR A 347 1.27 12.56 18.71
N LEU A 348 1.83 12.56 17.51
CA LEU A 348 1.10 12.87 16.29
C LEU A 348 0.17 11.72 15.92
N GLN A 349 0.69 10.49 16.03
CA GLN A 349 -0.02 9.25 15.73
C GLN A 349 0.53 8.11 16.59
N ALA A 350 -0.33 7.19 16.97
CA ALA A 350 0.02 5.91 17.52
C ALA A 350 -0.97 4.85 17.04
N SER A 351 -0.51 3.63 16.87
CA SER A 351 -1.34 2.49 16.48
C SER A 351 -0.88 1.20 17.14
N VAL A 352 -1.81 0.29 17.31
CA VAL A 352 -1.57 -1.08 17.76
C VAL A 352 -2.13 -2.04 16.73
N GLY A 353 -1.33 -3.05 16.37
CA GLY A 353 -1.72 -4.12 15.47
C GLY A 353 -1.29 -5.46 16.02
N HIS A 354 -1.83 -6.52 15.46
CA HIS A 354 -1.45 -7.90 15.75
C HIS A 354 -1.09 -8.58 14.43
N ASP A 355 -0.03 -9.36 14.42
CA ASP A 355 0.42 -10.09 13.24
C ASP A 355 1.20 -11.34 13.65
N ASP A 356 1.02 -12.40 12.85
CA ASP A 356 1.82 -13.59 12.84
C ASP A 356 2.92 -13.43 11.78
N VAL A 357 4.15 -13.21 12.22
CA VAL A 357 5.24 -12.88 11.31
C VAL A 357 6.05 -14.12 10.94
N SER A 358 5.86 -14.57 9.69
CA SER A 358 6.71 -15.59 9.04
C SER A 358 6.90 -16.86 9.90
N ARG A 359 5.84 -17.32 10.57
CA ARG A 359 5.86 -18.51 11.45
C ARG A 359 6.92 -18.43 12.56
N SER A 360 7.35 -17.23 12.94
CA SER A 360 8.40 -17.01 13.94
C SER A 360 7.84 -16.41 15.22
N ILE A 361 6.89 -15.51 15.13
CA ILE A 361 6.37 -14.78 16.30
C ILE A 361 4.87 -14.48 16.10
N ASP A 362 4.08 -14.70 17.13
CA ASP A 362 2.77 -14.07 17.32
C ASP A 362 3.00 -12.75 18.04
N GLY A 363 2.83 -11.61 17.34
CA GLY A 363 3.26 -10.30 17.80
C GLY A 363 2.15 -9.28 17.93
N THR A 364 2.08 -8.55 19.06
CA THR A 364 1.36 -7.29 19.14
C THR A 364 2.33 -6.15 18.92
N PHE A 365 2.15 -5.44 17.81
CA PHE A 365 3.04 -4.36 17.36
C PHE A 365 2.46 -3.01 17.73
N ILE A 366 3.28 -2.12 18.26
CA ILE A 366 2.90 -0.76 18.65
C ILE A 366 3.81 0.22 17.92
N SER A 367 3.22 1.19 17.24
CA SER A 367 3.92 2.23 16.50
C SER A 367 3.56 3.59 17.07
N ILE A 368 4.57 4.45 17.30
CA ILE A 368 4.37 5.78 17.90
C ILE A 368 5.19 6.81 17.13
N VAL A 369 4.55 7.86 16.64
CA VAL A 369 5.17 9.06 16.09
C VAL A 369 5.05 10.18 17.14
N PRO A 370 6.11 10.51 17.88
CA PRO A 370 6.06 11.61 18.87
C PRO A 370 5.76 12.95 18.19
N LEU A 371 5.04 13.84 18.88
CA LEU A 371 4.69 15.17 18.38
C LEU A 371 5.87 16.16 18.43
N GLY A 372 6.98 15.78 19.01
CA GLY A 372 8.16 16.63 19.14
C GLY A 372 9.35 15.80 19.58
N GLU A 373 10.25 16.44 20.34
CA GLU A 373 11.47 15.79 20.80
C GLU A 373 11.26 14.87 22.01
N ASP A 374 10.21 15.11 22.78
CA ASP A 374 9.89 14.34 24.00
C ASP A 374 9.21 13.01 23.66
N TRP A 375 10.01 12.06 23.20
CA TRP A 375 9.55 10.72 22.89
C TRP A 375 9.13 9.91 24.14
N GLU A 376 9.67 10.24 25.33
CA GLU A 376 9.29 9.56 26.57
C GLU A 376 7.87 9.91 26.99
N ALA A 377 7.47 11.18 26.83
CA ALA A 377 6.08 11.59 27.05
C ALA A 377 5.15 10.87 26.08
N ALA A 378 5.51 10.75 24.81
CA ALA A 378 4.71 10.02 23.82
C ALA A 378 4.57 8.54 24.18
N LEU A 379 5.67 7.87 24.54
CA LEU A 379 5.64 6.48 24.99
C LEU A 379 4.80 6.29 26.25
N LYS A 380 4.93 7.17 27.22
CA LYS A 380 4.14 7.15 28.46
C LYS A 380 2.65 7.31 28.19
N ASP A 381 2.28 8.26 27.31
CA ASP A 381 0.90 8.55 26.94
C ASP A 381 0.23 7.33 26.28
N VAL A 382 0.91 6.69 25.31
CA VAL A 382 0.41 5.48 24.65
C VAL A 382 0.27 4.32 25.64
N ARG A 383 1.28 4.11 26.47
CA ARG A 383 1.24 3.06 27.50
C ARG A 383 0.14 3.28 28.53
N ALA A 384 -0.20 4.55 28.85
CA ALA A 384 -1.31 4.89 29.75
C ALA A 384 -2.68 4.51 29.13
N VAL A 385 -2.86 4.70 27.83
CA VAL A 385 -4.06 4.25 27.10
C VAL A 385 -4.16 2.71 27.11
N ILE A 386 -3.06 2.02 26.85
CA ILE A 386 -2.98 0.54 26.90
C ILE A 386 -3.27 0.04 28.31
N ALA A 387 -2.73 0.69 29.36
CA ALA A 387 -2.96 0.33 30.75
C ALA A 387 -4.46 0.48 31.16
N ASP A 388 -5.15 1.52 30.66
CA ASP A 388 -6.61 1.62 30.86
C ASP A 388 -7.34 0.48 30.13
N ALA A 389 -6.97 0.18 28.89
CA ALA A 389 -7.58 -0.88 28.08
C ALA A 389 -7.40 -2.29 28.66
N THR A 390 -6.26 -2.57 29.32
CA THR A 390 -5.98 -3.88 29.95
C THR A 390 -6.59 -4.00 31.35
N THR A 391 -7.00 -2.92 31.99
CA THR A 391 -7.57 -2.91 33.36
C THR A 391 -9.07 -2.77 33.39
N LYS A 392 -9.67 -2.05 32.43
CA LYS A 392 -11.09 -1.76 32.41
C LYS A 392 -11.74 -2.20 31.10
N ALA A 393 -12.85 -2.91 31.23
CA ALA A 393 -13.64 -3.33 30.08
C ALA A 393 -14.13 -2.14 29.24
N PRO A 394 -14.27 -2.30 27.91
CA PRO A 394 -14.90 -1.31 27.04
C PRO A 394 -16.38 -1.18 27.36
N SER A 395 -16.98 -0.03 27.02
CA SER A 395 -18.43 0.16 27.18
C SER A 395 -19.21 -0.53 26.06
N GLU A 396 -20.44 -0.99 26.36
CA GLU A 396 -21.30 -1.58 25.33
C GLU A 396 -21.53 -0.66 24.11
N PRO A 397 -21.71 0.67 24.24
CA PRO A 397 -21.84 1.54 23.09
C PRO A 397 -20.55 1.68 22.26
N ASP A 398 -19.35 1.61 22.88
CA ASP A 398 -18.10 1.58 22.12
C ASP A 398 -18.01 0.27 21.30
N ILE A 399 -18.39 -0.84 21.92
CA ILE A 399 -18.44 -2.16 21.25
C ILE A 399 -19.42 -2.12 20.08
N ALA A 400 -20.64 -1.62 20.30
CA ALA A 400 -21.66 -1.55 19.26
C ALA A 400 -21.23 -0.70 18.06
N ARG A 401 -20.49 0.38 18.30
CA ARG A 401 -19.93 1.21 17.25
C ARG A 401 -18.90 0.44 16.42
N GLU A 402 -17.94 -0.22 17.04
CA GLU A 402 -16.93 -0.99 16.33
C GLU A 402 -17.54 -2.18 15.57
N ILE A 403 -18.55 -2.84 16.13
CA ILE A 403 -19.30 -3.90 15.43
C ILE A 403 -19.95 -3.35 14.15
N ALA A 404 -20.53 -2.14 14.19
CA ALA A 404 -21.14 -1.54 13.01
C ALA A 404 -20.10 -1.21 11.93
N GLU A 405 -18.92 -0.75 12.32
CA GLU A 405 -17.79 -0.50 11.38
C GLU A 405 -17.29 -1.80 10.73
N PHE A 406 -17.08 -2.85 11.54
CA PHE A 406 -16.65 -4.15 11.03
C PHE A 406 -17.70 -4.80 10.12
N ASP A 407 -18.99 -4.75 10.49
CA ASP A 407 -20.08 -5.27 9.65
C ASP A 407 -20.10 -4.57 8.29
N ALA A 408 -19.95 -3.25 8.27
CA ALA A 408 -19.90 -2.48 7.03
C ALA A 408 -18.66 -2.84 6.19
N ALA A 409 -17.50 -2.98 6.81
CA ALA A 409 -16.26 -3.35 6.12
C ALA A 409 -16.34 -4.77 5.50
N LEU A 410 -16.82 -5.75 6.25
CA LEU A 410 -17.01 -7.11 5.76
C LEU A 410 -18.08 -7.18 4.66
N ALA A 411 -19.16 -6.40 4.77
CA ALA A 411 -20.20 -6.32 3.74
C ALA A 411 -19.65 -5.75 2.42
N ILE A 412 -18.77 -4.76 2.47
CA ILE A 412 -18.05 -4.23 1.28
C ILE A 412 -17.22 -5.34 0.63
N GLY A 413 -16.52 -6.16 1.40
CA GLY A 413 -15.78 -7.32 0.87
C GLY A 413 -16.69 -8.29 0.11
N VAL A 414 -17.89 -8.57 0.64
CA VAL A 414 -18.88 -9.42 -0.05
C VAL A 414 -19.36 -8.79 -1.36
N GLU A 415 -19.66 -7.50 -1.35
CA GLU A 415 -20.14 -6.76 -2.53
C GLU A 415 -19.09 -6.71 -3.65
N SER A 416 -17.83 -6.51 -3.32
CA SER A 416 -16.73 -6.38 -4.27
C SER A 416 -16.19 -7.71 -4.81
N TYR A 417 -16.43 -8.82 -4.13
CA TYR A 417 -15.80 -10.12 -4.42
C TYR A 417 -15.97 -10.59 -5.88
N GLN A 418 -17.15 -10.38 -6.48
CA GLN A 418 -17.43 -10.80 -7.85
C GLN A 418 -16.79 -9.90 -8.92
N THR A 419 -16.45 -8.68 -8.57
CA THR A 419 -15.80 -7.69 -9.44
C THR A 419 -14.32 -7.52 -9.16
N GLU A 420 -13.80 -8.30 -8.22
CA GLU A 420 -12.41 -8.29 -7.85
C GLU A 420 -11.53 -8.85 -8.96
N ALA A 421 -10.39 -8.19 -9.22
CA ALA A 421 -9.49 -8.60 -10.28
C ALA A 421 -8.92 -10.01 -10.05
N ALA A 422 -8.80 -10.79 -11.12
CA ALA A 422 -8.25 -12.14 -11.10
C ALA A 422 -6.88 -12.22 -10.39
N ARG A 423 -5.99 -11.23 -10.65
CA ARG A 423 -4.67 -11.16 -10.01
C ARG A 423 -4.75 -11.08 -8.49
N LYS A 424 -5.68 -10.26 -7.95
CA LYS A 424 -5.82 -10.13 -6.50
C LYS A 424 -6.34 -11.44 -5.89
N GLN A 425 -7.34 -12.07 -6.49
CA GLN A 425 -7.84 -13.35 -6.00
C GLN A 425 -6.77 -14.45 -6.05
N ALA A 426 -5.89 -14.44 -7.05
CA ALA A 426 -4.77 -15.37 -7.11
C ALA A 426 -3.73 -15.08 -6.01
N ASP A 427 -3.41 -13.81 -5.74
CA ASP A 427 -2.52 -13.41 -4.66
C ASP A 427 -3.11 -13.79 -3.28
N ASP A 428 -4.42 -13.61 -3.06
CA ASP A 428 -5.11 -13.99 -1.82
C ASP A 428 -5.00 -15.50 -1.54
N ILE A 429 -5.13 -16.36 -2.57
CA ILE A 429 -4.92 -17.81 -2.41
C ILE A 429 -3.48 -18.13 -1.99
N ILE A 430 -2.48 -17.48 -2.60
CA ILE A 430 -1.07 -17.67 -2.24
C ILE A 430 -0.83 -17.29 -0.79
N ASN A 431 -1.39 -16.17 -0.34
CA ASN A 431 -1.28 -15.73 1.04
C ASN A 431 -1.95 -16.73 2.00
N ALA A 432 -3.18 -17.17 1.70
CA ALA A 432 -3.89 -18.17 2.49
C ALA A 432 -3.08 -19.47 2.64
N VAL A 433 -2.40 -19.92 1.56
CA VAL A 433 -1.53 -21.10 1.61
C VAL A 433 -0.33 -20.86 2.53
N ASP A 434 0.29 -19.68 2.53
CA ASP A 434 1.47 -19.39 3.34
C ASP A 434 1.16 -19.32 4.83
N ILE A 435 0.02 -18.74 5.20
CA ILE A 435 -0.44 -18.64 6.59
C ILE A 435 -1.36 -19.80 7.02
N HIS A 436 -1.55 -20.79 6.18
CA HIS A 436 -2.32 -21.99 6.45
C HIS A 436 -3.81 -21.76 6.68
N GLU A 437 -4.43 -20.83 5.95
CA GLU A 437 -5.86 -20.53 6.01
C GLU A 437 -6.69 -21.29 4.99
N THR A 438 -7.93 -21.62 5.38
CA THR A 438 -8.95 -22.17 4.48
C THR A 438 -9.49 -21.09 3.57
N VAL A 439 -9.45 -21.33 2.27
CA VAL A 439 -10.00 -20.39 1.28
C VAL A 439 -11.53 -20.37 1.37
N ALA A 440 -12.07 -19.36 2.00
CA ALA A 440 -13.51 -19.13 2.16
C ALA A 440 -13.96 -17.90 1.35
N THR A 441 -15.27 -17.79 1.09
CA THR A 441 -15.82 -16.55 0.52
C THR A 441 -15.91 -15.46 1.60
N PRO A 442 -15.86 -14.19 1.23
CA PRO A 442 -16.11 -13.08 2.19
C PRO A 442 -17.48 -13.17 2.89
N GLN A 443 -18.46 -13.82 2.25
CA GLN A 443 -19.77 -14.07 2.86
C GLN A 443 -19.66 -14.95 4.11
N VAL A 444 -18.78 -15.97 4.09
CA VAL A 444 -18.56 -16.83 5.26
C VAL A 444 -18.02 -16.02 6.44
N ALA A 445 -17.04 -15.15 6.20
CA ALA A 445 -16.49 -14.27 7.24
C ALA A 445 -17.55 -13.33 7.82
N LEU A 446 -18.40 -12.75 6.96
CA LEU A 446 -19.53 -11.90 7.39
C LEU A 446 -20.56 -12.69 8.20
N ASP A 447 -20.89 -13.91 7.78
CA ASP A 447 -21.86 -14.77 8.49
C ASP A 447 -21.33 -15.21 9.85
N VAL A 448 -20.04 -15.57 9.95
CA VAL A 448 -19.36 -15.85 11.23
C VAL A 448 -19.41 -14.63 12.13
N PHE A 449 -19.03 -13.47 11.61
CA PHE A 449 -19.05 -12.21 12.37
C PHE A 449 -20.45 -11.86 12.91
N ARG A 450 -21.48 -11.97 12.08
CA ARG A 450 -22.88 -11.68 12.48
C ARG A 450 -23.45 -12.73 13.42
N GLY A 451 -23.04 -13.98 13.26
CA GLY A 451 -23.48 -15.11 14.09
C GLY A 451 -22.94 -15.09 15.53
N MET A 452 -21.87 -14.34 15.77
CA MET A 452 -21.20 -14.30 17.08
C MET A 452 -21.49 -13.04 17.93
N ARG A 453 -22.56 -12.32 17.65
CA ARG A 453 -22.91 -11.07 18.35
C ARG A 453 -22.92 -11.19 19.88
N ASP A 454 -23.42 -12.30 20.41
CA ASP A 454 -23.46 -12.60 21.85
C ASP A 454 -22.07 -12.86 22.46
N LEU A 455 -21.05 -13.02 21.62
CA LEU A 455 -19.67 -13.22 22.07
C LEU A 455 -18.92 -11.88 22.27
N TYR A 456 -19.40 -10.78 21.75
CA TYR A 456 -18.80 -9.46 21.89
C TYR A 456 -19.15 -8.80 23.22
N THR A 457 -18.79 -9.44 24.34
CA THR A 457 -19.04 -8.88 25.67
C THR A 457 -17.87 -8.05 26.18
N PRO A 458 -18.12 -7.04 27.05
CA PRO A 458 -17.07 -6.25 27.67
C PRO A 458 -15.97 -7.09 28.32
N GLU A 459 -16.33 -8.19 28.98
CA GLU A 459 -15.41 -9.08 29.69
C GLU A 459 -14.52 -9.84 28.71
N ARG A 460 -15.08 -10.40 27.63
CA ARG A 460 -14.29 -11.13 26.61
C ARG A 460 -13.33 -10.21 25.89
N LEU A 461 -13.73 -9.00 25.56
CA LEU A 461 -12.87 -8.01 24.94
C LEU A 461 -11.74 -7.55 25.88
N LEU A 462 -12.03 -7.43 27.18
CA LEU A 462 -11.00 -7.15 28.18
C LEU A 462 -9.98 -8.31 28.28
N ASP A 463 -10.46 -9.55 28.32
CA ASP A 463 -9.59 -10.73 28.40
C ASP A 463 -8.75 -10.90 27.12
N SER A 464 -9.32 -10.68 25.95
CA SER A 464 -8.59 -10.61 24.69
C SER A 464 -7.52 -9.51 24.70
N THR A 465 -7.88 -8.31 25.15
CA THR A 465 -6.93 -7.20 25.31
C THR A 465 -5.75 -7.61 26.22
N ARG A 466 -6.03 -8.20 27.38
CA ARG A 466 -4.98 -8.66 28.30
C ARG A 466 -4.05 -9.69 27.66
N LYS A 467 -4.61 -10.63 26.91
CA LYS A 467 -3.84 -11.65 26.19
C LYS A 467 -2.92 -11.01 25.13
N LEU A 468 -3.43 -10.07 24.34
CA LEU A 468 -2.68 -9.37 23.30
C LEU A 468 -1.47 -8.60 23.86
N PHE A 469 -1.58 -8.06 25.09
CA PHE A 469 -0.48 -7.34 25.74
C PHE A 469 0.30 -8.18 26.77
N SER A 470 0.06 -9.49 26.83
CA SER A 470 0.84 -10.45 27.60
C SER A 470 1.75 -11.24 26.67
N GLY A 471 3.04 -11.23 26.90
CA GLY A 471 4.03 -11.93 26.07
C GLY A 471 5.26 -12.33 26.86
N VAL A 472 6.13 -13.10 26.24
CA VAL A 472 7.42 -13.52 26.80
C VAL A 472 8.34 -12.31 27.02
N SER A 473 8.28 -11.35 26.10
CA SER A 473 9.15 -10.18 26.11
C SER A 473 8.46 -9.00 25.43
N THR A 474 8.66 -7.79 25.96
CA THR A 474 8.30 -6.53 25.29
C THR A 474 9.58 -5.82 24.86
N ARG A 475 9.75 -5.60 23.56
CA ARG A 475 10.94 -5.01 22.96
C ARG A 475 10.61 -3.72 22.26
N ALA A 476 11.54 -2.77 22.25
CA ALA A 476 11.31 -1.48 21.56
C ALA A 476 12.57 -0.95 20.89
N LEU A 477 12.38 -0.35 19.72
CA LEU A 477 13.39 0.39 18.96
C LEU A 477 12.97 1.86 18.88
N LEU A 478 13.89 2.76 19.21
CA LEU A 478 13.75 4.20 18.96
C LEU A 478 14.58 4.56 17.74
N THR A 479 13.94 5.06 16.68
CA THR A 479 14.60 5.80 15.61
C THR A 479 14.62 7.27 15.99
N SER A 480 15.78 7.93 15.86
CA SER A 480 15.93 9.35 16.20
C SER A 480 16.81 10.05 15.16
N PRO A 481 16.43 11.27 14.71
CA PRO A 481 17.30 12.07 13.84
C PRO A 481 18.59 12.53 14.54
N ASP A 482 18.57 12.61 15.86
CA ASP A 482 19.65 13.15 16.68
C ASP A 482 20.15 12.12 17.70
N LEU A 483 21.41 12.29 18.09
CA LEU A 483 21.98 11.59 19.23
C LEU A 483 21.23 12.00 20.51
N VAL A 484 20.74 11.03 21.25
CA VAL A 484 20.05 11.24 22.51
C VAL A 484 20.85 10.53 23.61
N ASP A 485 21.30 11.29 24.58
CA ASP A 485 22.13 10.77 25.68
C ASP A 485 21.41 9.65 26.44
N ASN A 486 22.10 8.52 26.57
CA ASN A 486 21.60 7.33 27.29
C ASN A 486 20.23 6.82 26.82
N ALA A 487 19.82 7.13 25.56
CA ALA A 487 18.49 6.82 25.03
C ALA A 487 18.13 5.34 25.19
N LYS A 488 19.06 4.42 24.90
CA LYS A 488 18.84 2.98 25.06
C LYS A 488 18.46 2.60 26.51
N VAL A 489 19.21 3.12 27.49
CA VAL A 489 18.93 2.86 28.91
C VAL A 489 17.61 3.51 29.35
N ARG A 490 17.34 4.72 28.87
CA ARG A 490 16.10 5.45 29.16
C ARG A 490 14.90 4.71 28.58
N LEU A 491 15.01 4.21 27.34
CA LEU A 491 13.96 3.44 26.69
C LEU A 491 13.68 2.14 27.46
N ALA A 492 14.73 1.36 27.82
CA ALA A 492 14.56 0.15 28.61
C ALA A 492 13.92 0.44 29.99
N LYS A 493 14.32 1.55 30.64
CA LYS A 493 13.70 1.99 31.91
C LYS A 493 12.23 2.37 31.71
N ALA A 494 11.92 3.11 30.65
CA ALA A 494 10.54 3.52 30.34
C ALA A 494 9.66 2.29 30.10
N LEU A 495 10.13 1.28 29.38
CA LEU A 495 9.39 0.03 29.14
C LEU A 495 9.07 -0.74 30.42
N ARG A 496 9.98 -0.75 31.42
CA ARG A 496 9.81 -1.46 32.68
C ARG A 496 9.06 -0.65 33.74
N SER A 497 8.88 0.66 33.55
CA SER A 497 8.18 1.50 34.50
C SER A 497 6.68 1.20 34.55
N THR A 498 6.06 1.33 35.70
CA THR A 498 4.60 1.36 35.82
C THR A 498 4.05 2.69 35.26
N VAL A 499 2.89 2.65 34.64
CA VAL A 499 2.21 3.81 34.10
C VAL A 499 0.78 3.81 34.61
N ASP A 500 0.32 4.95 35.09
CA ASP A 500 -1.08 5.13 35.51
C ASP A 500 -2.02 5.06 34.29
N ALA A 501 -3.16 4.42 34.46
CA ALA A 501 -4.14 4.26 33.41
C ALA A 501 -4.80 5.61 33.06
N ALA A 502 -4.83 5.96 31.76
CA ALA A 502 -5.46 7.19 31.28
C ALA A 502 -6.98 6.98 31.11
N SER A 503 -7.75 7.24 32.16
CA SER A 503 -9.21 7.06 32.16
C SER A 503 -9.99 8.20 31.47
N ASP A 504 -9.34 9.32 31.19
CA ASP A 504 -9.90 10.53 30.57
C ASP A 504 -10.05 10.42 29.03
N VAL A 505 -9.52 9.38 28.42
CA VAL A 505 -9.61 9.11 26.97
C VAL A 505 -10.87 8.35 26.54
N ARG A 506 -11.78 8.08 27.44
CA ARG A 506 -13.07 7.48 27.10
C ARG A 506 -13.97 8.56 26.51
N VAL A 507 -14.23 8.44 25.22
CA VAL A 507 -15.01 9.44 24.47
C VAL A 507 -16.41 9.57 25.04
N ALA A 508 -16.80 10.81 25.40
CA ALA A 508 -18.15 11.09 25.86
C ALA A 508 -19.18 10.74 24.78
N GLN A 509 -20.25 10.08 25.18
CA GLN A 509 -21.32 9.74 24.25
C GLN A 509 -22.17 10.98 23.97
N SER A 510 -22.35 11.30 22.69
CA SER A 510 -23.38 12.17 22.19
C SER A 510 -24.29 11.35 21.27
N ASP A 511 -25.58 11.39 21.51
CA ASP A 511 -26.56 10.76 20.62
C ASP A 511 -26.82 11.71 19.46
N ILE A 512 -25.99 11.59 18.39
CA ILE A 512 -26.09 12.42 17.19
C ILE A 512 -26.21 11.53 15.96
N GLY A 513 -27.12 11.90 15.08
CA GLY A 513 -27.29 11.27 13.78
C GLY A 513 -26.94 12.20 12.64
N PHE A 514 -27.07 11.73 11.40
CA PHE A 514 -26.74 12.50 10.21
C PHE A 514 -27.63 13.75 10.04
N GLU A 515 -28.83 13.74 10.62
CA GLU A 515 -29.74 14.89 10.68
C GLU A 515 -29.19 16.07 11.47
N SER A 516 -28.16 15.87 12.28
CA SER A 516 -27.43 16.95 12.97
C SER A 516 -26.60 17.80 12.02
N LEU A 517 -26.29 17.27 10.82
CA LEU A 517 -25.59 18.02 9.80
C LEU A 517 -26.48 19.13 9.23
N LYS A 518 -25.98 20.35 9.25
CA LYS A 518 -26.74 21.54 8.81
C LYS A 518 -27.22 21.41 7.35
N LYS A 519 -28.51 21.64 7.09
CA LYS A 519 -29.07 21.69 5.74
C LYS A 519 -28.39 22.77 4.91
N ILE A 520 -28.04 22.45 3.65
CA ILE A 520 -27.31 23.35 2.75
C ILE A 520 -28.17 24.56 2.38
N GLY A 521 -29.41 24.34 2.01
CA GLY A 521 -30.32 25.40 1.59
C GLY A 521 -31.62 24.87 1.03
N LYS A 522 -32.27 25.66 0.18
CA LYS A 522 -33.47 25.24 -0.55
C LYS A 522 -33.04 24.37 -1.73
N LYS A 523 -33.83 23.32 -2.02
CA LYS A 523 -33.64 22.44 -3.17
C LYS A 523 -33.45 23.26 -4.45
N GLY A 524 -32.38 22.99 -5.19
CA GLY A 524 -32.09 23.64 -6.46
C GLY A 524 -32.91 23.10 -7.64
N ALA A 525 -32.61 23.58 -8.84
CA ALA A 525 -33.25 23.14 -10.07
C ALA A 525 -32.21 22.96 -11.19
N ILE A 526 -32.54 22.11 -12.16
CA ILE A 526 -31.78 21.95 -13.40
C ILE A 526 -32.07 23.13 -14.30
N LYS A 527 -31.04 23.78 -14.81
CA LYS A 527 -31.12 24.84 -15.84
C LYS A 527 -31.08 24.24 -17.25
N SER A 528 -30.19 23.29 -17.48
CA SER A 528 -30.08 22.58 -18.75
C SER A 528 -29.55 21.17 -18.55
N SER A 529 -29.90 20.27 -19.49
CA SER A 529 -29.39 18.91 -19.59
C SER A 529 -28.92 18.64 -21.01
N ARG A 530 -27.77 17.95 -21.13
CA ARG A 530 -27.20 17.54 -22.42
C ARG A 530 -26.62 16.12 -22.26
N LYS A 531 -27.04 15.20 -23.14
CA LYS A 531 -26.45 13.88 -23.24
C LYS A 531 -25.24 13.89 -24.18
N ILE A 532 -24.13 13.31 -23.74
CA ILE A 532 -22.93 13.10 -24.56
C ILE A 532 -22.98 11.62 -25.00
N GLU A 533 -23.69 11.36 -26.10
CA GLU A 533 -24.05 9.99 -26.53
C GLU A 533 -22.83 9.04 -26.67
N ARG A 534 -21.68 9.57 -27.16
CA ARG A 534 -20.48 8.77 -27.39
C ARG A 534 -19.95 8.10 -26.12
N PHE A 535 -20.21 8.70 -24.97
CA PHE A 535 -19.68 8.23 -23.66
C PHE A 535 -20.79 7.86 -22.68
N GLU A 536 -22.08 7.93 -23.10
CA GLU A 536 -23.25 7.73 -22.23
C GLU A 536 -23.28 8.63 -20.99
N VAL A 537 -22.60 9.77 -21.04
CA VAL A 537 -22.52 10.75 -19.97
C VAL A 537 -23.63 11.78 -20.13
N GLU A 538 -24.36 12.04 -19.07
CA GLU A 538 -25.30 13.17 -19.00
C GLU A 538 -24.63 14.36 -18.29
N GLN A 539 -24.61 15.51 -18.93
CA GLN A 539 -24.14 16.75 -18.35
C GLN A 539 -25.35 17.60 -17.95
N LEU A 540 -25.41 17.97 -16.68
CA LEU A 540 -26.40 18.92 -16.16
C LEU A 540 -25.73 20.25 -15.79
N GLU A 541 -26.43 21.35 -16.02
CA GLU A 541 -26.12 22.65 -15.47
C GLU A 541 -27.22 23.01 -14.46
N LEU A 542 -26.86 23.29 -13.21
CA LEU A 542 -27.84 23.70 -12.21
C LEU A 542 -28.02 25.21 -12.18
N THR A 543 -29.18 25.69 -11.70
CA THR A 543 -29.52 27.12 -11.65
C THR A 543 -28.56 27.96 -10.81
N ASN A 544 -27.83 27.35 -9.90
CA ASN A 544 -26.82 28.00 -9.07
C ASN A 544 -25.40 27.99 -9.69
N GLY A 545 -25.24 27.46 -10.91
CA GLY A 545 -23.97 27.43 -11.64
C GLY A 545 -23.12 26.17 -11.42
N VAL A 546 -23.57 25.21 -10.61
CA VAL A 546 -22.89 23.92 -10.46
C VAL A 546 -23.08 23.10 -11.74
N ARG A 547 -22.00 22.52 -12.25
CA ARG A 547 -22.00 21.55 -13.35
C ARG A 547 -22.00 20.14 -12.77
N VAL A 548 -22.76 19.23 -13.39
CA VAL A 548 -22.83 17.83 -12.96
C VAL A 548 -22.59 16.93 -14.15
N LEU A 549 -21.76 15.90 -13.97
CA LEU A 549 -21.55 14.82 -14.94
C LEU A 549 -22.03 13.51 -14.31
N LEU A 550 -22.97 12.84 -14.97
CA LEU A 550 -23.53 11.57 -14.52
C LEU A 550 -23.17 10.48 -15.51
N PHE A 551 -22.56 9.42 -14.99
CA PHE A 551 -22.27 8.22 -15.75
C PHE A 551 -22.73 6.98 -14.97
N PRO A 552 -24.03 6.60 -15.08
CA PRO A 552 -24.52 5.35 -14.49
C PRO A 552 -23.81 4.15 -15.12
N ASN A 553 -23.22 3.30 -14.30
CA ASN A 553 -22.46 2.14 -14.73
C ASN A 553 -22.50 1.06 -13.65
N ASN A 554 -22.94 -0.15 -13.97
CA ASN A 554 -23.11 -1.26 -13.04
C ASN A 554 -21.96 -2.28 -13.10
N ALA A 555 -20.80 -1.94 -13.66
CA ALA A 555 -19.64 -2.80 -13.71
C ALA A 555 -19.15 -3.20 -12.28
N GLU A 556 -19.24 -2.25 -11.35
CA GLU A 556 -19.02 -2.50 -9.92
C GLU A 556 -20.33 -2.22 -9.17
N ARG A 557 -20.98 -3.30 -8.67
CA ARG A 557 -22.25 -3.17 -7.94
C ARG A 557 -22.06 -2.46 -6.60
N ASN A 558 -23.07 -1.69 -6.19
CA ASN A 558 -23.08 -0.94 -4.93
C ASN A 558 -21.87 0.00 -4.77
N LYS A 559 -21.26 0.44 -5.87
CA LYS A 559 -20.14 1.39 -5.83
C LYS A 559 -20.44 2.59 -6.70
N ILE A 560 -20.31 3.75 -6.09
CA ILE A 560 -20.43 5.05 -6.74
C ILE A 560 -19.19 5.87 -6.40
N MET A 561 -18.42 6.25 -7.41
CA MET A 561 -17.34 7.22 -7.25
C MET A 561 -17.91 8.61 -7.37
N VAL A 562 -17.66 9.44 -6.37
CA VAL A 562 -18.08 10.84 -6.32
C VAL A 562 -16.86 11.72 -6.32
N ASN A 563 -16.81 12.66 -7.26
CA ASN A 563 -15.70 13.57 -7.39
C ASN A 563 -16.21 15.01 -7.52
N VAL A 564 -15.67 15.91 -6.72
CA VAL A 564 -16.04 17.35 -6.65
C VAL A 564 -14.82 18.18 -6.97
N ARG A 565 -14.79 18.80 -8.13
CA ARG A 565 -13.74 19.72 -8.56
C ARG A 565 -14.15 21.15 -8.26
N PHE A 566 -13.25 21.95 -7.67
CA PHE A 566 -13.50 23.34 -7.33
C PHE A 566 -12.21 24.17 -7.34
N GLY A 567 -12.32 25.48 -7.42
CA GLY A 567 -11.17 26.38 -7.48
C GLY A 567 -10.38 26.24 -8.78
N ASN A 568 -9.08 26.52 -8.74
CA ASN A 568 -8.19 26.57 -9.92
C ASN A 568 -6.89 25.73 -9.73
N GLY A 569 -6.80 24.89 -8.70
CA GLY A 569 -5.64 24.04 -8.47
C GLY A 569 -4.30 24.79 -8.44
N TYR A 570 -3.23 24.13 -8.89
CA TYR A 570 -1.89 24.76 -8.97
C TYR A 570 -1.88 26.00 -9.86
N SER A 571 -2.67 26.04 -10.92
CA SER A 571 -2.72 27.18 -11.87
C SER A 571 -3.19 28.48 -11.23
N GLY A 572 -4.02 28.37 -10.19
CA GLY A 572 -4.55 29.53 -9.47
C GLY A 572 -3.69 30.02 -8.32
N LEU A 573 -2.57 29.32 -7.98
CA LEU A 573 -1.71 29.70 -6.87
C LEU A 573 -0.81 30.88 -7.25
N SER A 574 -0.63 31.79 -6.30
CA SER A 574 0.47 32.77 -6.32
C SER A 574 1.71 32.19 -5.66
N SER A 575 2.87 32.77 -5.92
CA SER A 575 4.13 32.39 -5.27
C SER A 575 4.04 32.67 -3.76
N GLN A 576 3.83 31.70 -2.93
CA GLN A 576 3.75 31.66 -1.45
C GLN A 576 2.44 31.00 -0.94
N GLU A 577 1.58 30.52 -1.84
CA GLU A 577 0.32 29.88 -1.46
C GLU A 577 0.41 28.35 -1.52
N GLU A 578 1.48 27.79 -2.09
CA GLU A 578 1.70 26.35 -2.25
C GLU A 578 1.65 25.60 -0.90
N THR A 579 2.21 26.20 0.17
CA THR A 579 2.15 25.61 1.53
C THR A 579 0.73 25.55 2.07
N LEU A 580 -0.11 26.58 1.78
CA LEU A 580 -1.49 26.65 2.20
C LEU A 580 -2.36 25.65 1.43
N ALA A 581 -2.10 25.52 0.13
CA ALA A 581 -2.74 24.52 -0.71
C ALA A 581 -2.37 23.10 -0.27
N TRP A 582 -1.08 22.82 -0.11
CA TRP A 582 -0.57 21.53 0.34
C TRP A 582 -1.16 21.09 1.69
N SER A 583 -1.27 22.01 2.65
CA SER A 583 -1.85 21.71 3.97
C SER A 583 -3.36 21.40 3.92
N GLY A 584 -4.03 21.67 2.81
CA GLY A 584 -5.45 21.38 2.61
C GLY A 584 -5.78 19.89 2.71
N ALA A 585 -4.92 19.03 2.18
CA ALA A 585 -5.10 17.58 2.23
C ALA A 585 -5.32 17.04 3.66
N LEU A 586 -4.56 17.55 4.62
CA LEU A 586 -4.64 17.12 6.00
C LEU A 586 -5.60 18.00 6.83
N ALA A 587 -5.42 19.31 6.77
CA ALA A 587 -6.12 20.20 7.70
C ALA A 587 -7.57 20.50 7.27
N LEU A 588 -7.86 20.61 5.97
CA LEU A 588 -9.23 20.86 5.51
C LEU A 588 -10.11 19.63 5.68
N MET A 589 -9.60 18.45 5.34
CA MET A 589 -10.37 17.19 5.49
C MET A 589 -10.59 16.81 6.95
N ALA A 590 -9.60 17.00 7.82
CA ALA A 590 -9.68 16.74 9.25
C ALA A 590 -10.42 17.83 10.05
N SER A 591 -10.83 18.92 9.41
CA SER A 591 -11.66 19.96 10.06
C SER A 591 -13.14 19.54 10.10
N GLY A 592 -13.87 19.98 11.11
CA GLY A 592 -15.32 19.74 11.21
C GLY A 592 -16.14 20.48 10.15
N VAL A 593 -17.46 20.37 10.28
CA VAL A 593 -18.46 21.03 9.41
C VAL A 593 -19.54 21.67 10.28
N GLY A 594 -19.78 22.96 10.11
CA GLY A 594 -20.78 23.71 10.89
C GLY A 594 -20.48 23.64 12.38
N GLU A 595 -21.38 23.07 13.15
CA GLU A 595 -21.22 22.88 14.61
C GLU A 595 -20.52 21.55 14.94
N LEU A 596 -20.44 20.60 13.98
CA LEU A 596 -19.86 19.28 14.20
C LEU A 596 -18.34 19.33 14.03
N GLY A 597 -17.58 18.86 15.01
CA GLY A 597 -16.17 18.59 14.92
C GLY A 597 -15.91 17.26 14.21
N GLN A 598 -14.64 16.89 14.07
CA GLN A 598 -14.27 15.63 13.38
C GLN A 598 -14.81 14.40 14.13
N GLU A 599 -14.82 14.45 15.44
CA GLU A 599 -15.31 13.34 16.27
C GLU A 599 -16.82 13.08 16.08
N GLU A 600 -17.60 14.14 15.97
CA GLU A 600 -19.03 14.04 15.66
C GLU A 600 -19.24 13.58 14.22
N LEU A 601 -18.42 14.01 13.28
CA LEU A 601 -18.48 13.53 11.90
C LEU A 601 -18.19 12.03 11.83
N ASP A 602 -17.15 11.55 12.50
CA ASP A 602 -16.82 10.13 12.58
C ASP A 602 -17.98 9.30 13.15
N LYS A 603 -18.69 9.83 14.17
CA LYS A 603 -19.85 9.15 14.74
C LYS A 603 -21.03 9.03 13.77
N ILE A 604 -21.38 10.10 13.07
CA ILE A 604 -22.52 10.08 12.14
C ILE A 604 -22.24 9.28 10.88
N THR A 605 -20.99 9.04 10.54
CA THR A 605 -20.59 8.21 9.39
C THR A 605 -20.34 6.75 9.74
N THR A 606 -20.39 6.39 11.02
CA THR A 606 -20.19 5.01 11.52
C THR A 606 -21.08 3.99 10.80
N GLY A 607 -20.51 2.90 10.33
CA GLY A 607 -21.21 1.83 9.61
C GLY A 607 -21.68 2.20 8.20
N ARG A 608 -21.23 3.35 7.67
CA ARG A 608 -21.56 3.86 6.35
C ARG A 608 -20.35 3.89 5.42
N ARG A 609 -20.60 3.86 4.12
CA ARG A 609 -19.55 4.06 3.12
C ARG A 609 -19.50 5.56 2.75
N ILE A 610 -19.02 6.36 3.70
CA ILE A 610 -18.90 7.81 3.57
C ILE A 610 -17.48 8.23 3.94
N GLY A 611 -16.83 8.99 3.06
CA GLY A 611 -15.46 9.43 3.26
C GLY A 611 -15.15 10.72 2.50
N LEU A 612 -13.94 11.25 2.72
CA LEU A 612 -13.43 12.44 2.05
C LEU A 612 -11.96 12.26 1.72
N GLY A 613 -11.64 12.08 0.44
CA GLY A 613 -10.30 12.25 -0.11
C GLY A 613 -10.07 13.69 -0.56
N PHE A 614 -8.81 14.12 -0.68
CA PHE A 614 -8.46 15.43 -1.21
C PHE A 614 -7.23 15.34 -2.11
N ASP A 615 -7.27 16.00 -3.25
CA ASP A 615 -6.16 16.10 -4.18
C ASP A 615 -6.05 17.53 -4.78
N ILE A 616 -4.90 17.83 -5.38
CA ILE A 616 -4.62 19.10 -6.04
C ILE A 616 -4.20 18.81 -7.48
N ASP A 617 -5.09 19.10 -8.42
CA ASP A 617 -4.78 19.03 -9.83
C ASP A 617 -4.18 20.36 -10.34
N ASN A 618 -3.75 20.36 -11.59
CA ASN A 618 -3.23 21.57 -12.22
C ASN A 618 -4.27 22.69 -12.30
N ASP A 619 -5.54 22.36 -12.48
CA ASP A 619 -6.62 23.30 -12.77
C ASP A 619 -7.77 23.28 -11.73
N ALA A 620 -7.72 22.39 -10.75
CA ALA A 620 -8.75 22.29 -9.70
C ALA A 620 -8.20 21.71 -8.40
N PHE A 621 -8.87 22.00 -7.31
CA PHE A 621 -8.84 21.18 -6.10
C PHE A 621 -9.94 20.13 -6.18
N GLU A 622 -9.69 18.95 -5.65
CA GLU A 622 -10.59 17.81 -5.78
C GLU A 622 -10.93 17.22 -4.39
N ILE A 623 -12.23 17.01 -4.14
CA ILE A 623 -12.71 16.19 -3.04
C ILE A 623 -13.33 14.94 -3.65
N SER A 624 -12.85 13.76 -3.25
CA SER A 624 -13.30 12.47 -3.77
C SER A 624 -13.81 11.55 -2.69
N ALA A 625 -14.69 10.63 -3.07
CA ALA A 625 -15.12 9.52 -2.21
C ALA A 625 -15.68 8.37 -3.03
N ASP A 626 -15.60 7.16 -2.45
CA ASP A 626 -16.41 6.03 -2.86
C ASP A 626 -17.58 5.87 -1.90
N THR A 627 -18.78 5.68 -2.43
CA THR A 627 -20.00 5.47 -1.64
C THR A 627 -20.86 4.37 -2.24
N ARG A 628 -22.00 4.09 -1.65
CA ARG A 628 -23.02 3.16 -2.15
C ARG A 628 -24.36 3.86 -2.34
N PRO A 629 -25.31 3.29 -3.11
CA PRO A 629 -26.61 3.93 -3.39
C PRO A 629 -27.34 4.41 -2.14
N THR A 630 -27.34 3.63 -1.07
CA THR A 630 -28.02 3.94 0.19
C THR A 630 -27.40 5.11 0.96
N ASP A 631 -26.13 5.40 0.75
CA ASP A 631 -25.39 6.45 1.46
C ASP A 631 -25.15 7.69 0.57
N LEU A 632 -25.56 7.66 -0.71
CA LEU A 632 -25.25 8.69 -1.69
C LEU A 632 -25.72 10.10 -1.29
N GLU A 633 -26.94 10.26 -0.81
CA GLU A 633 -27.47 11.57 -0.39
C GLU A 633 -26.65 12.16 0.76
N ASP A 634 -26.31 11.34 1.74
CA ASP A 634 -25.53 11.74 2.92
C ASP A 634 -24.07 12.04 2.55
N GLN A 635 -23.45 11.25 1.64
CA GLN A 635 -22.13 11.53 1.09
C GLN A 635 -22.10 12.89 0.36
N LEU A 636 -23.09 13.14 -0.50
CA LEU A 636 -23.21 14.41 -1.21
C LEU A 636 -23.48 15.58 -0.25
N HIS A 637 -24.27 15.34 0.80
CA HIS A 637 -24.54 16.35 1.82
C HIS A 637 -23.25 16.73 2.57
N LEU A 638 -22.45 15.77 3.00
CA LEU A 638 -21.18 16.01 3.68
C LEU A 638 -20.20 16.82 2.79
N MET A 639 -20.05 16.43 1.52
CA MET A 639 -19.18 17.15 0.58
C MET A 639 -19.67 18.59 0.32
N ALA A 640 -20.97 18.78 0.10
CA ALA A 640 -21.55 20.10 -0.10
C ALA A 640 -21.42 20.97 1.18
N ALA A 641 -21.56 20.36 2.37
CA ALA A 641 -21.40 21.03 3.63
C ALA A 641 -19.95 21.45 3.91
N LYS A 642 -18.96 20.67 3.47
CA LYS A 642 -17.55 21.11 3.51
C LYS A 642 -17.30 22.39 2.70
N LEU A 643 -17.96 22.54 1.57
CA LEU A 643 -17.89 23.77 0.78
C LEU A 643 -18.69 24.93 1.40
N ALA A 644 -19.86 24.65 1.96
CA ALA A 644 -20.79 25.68 2.43
C ALA A 644 -20.51 26.17 3.87
N PHE A 645 -20.11 25.27 4.75
CA PHE A 645 -19.98 25.48 6.19
C PHE A 645 -18.68 24.92 6.76
N PRO A 646 -17.52 25.21 6.18
CA PRO A 646 -16.25 24.68 6.72
C PRO A 646 -16.04 25.20 8.14
N ARG A 647 -15.70 24.29 9.06
CA ARG A 647 -15.28 24.65 10.41
C ARG A 647 -13.79 24.93 10.41
N TRP A 648 -13.39 26.02 11.07
CA TRP A 648 -12.01 26.50 11.06
C TRP A 648 -11.30 26.15 12.36
N ASP A 649 -11.25 24.87 12.68
CA ASP A 649 -10.56 24.38 13.87
C ASP A 649 -9.05 24.57 13.74
N PRO A 650 -8.37 25.11 14.76
CA PRO A 650 -6.92 25.31 14.70
C PRO A 650 -6.12 24.00 14.84
N ALA A 651 -6.65 23.00 15.55
CA ALA A 651 -5.93 21.75 15.84
C ALA A 651 -5.50 20.98 14.58
N PRO A 652 -6.35 20.76 13.55
CA PRO A 652 -5.93 20.11 12.30
C PRO A 652 -4.78 20.84 11.59
N VAL A 653 -4.77 22.18 11.61
CA VAL A 653 -3.69 22.99 11.00
C VAL A 653 -2.38 22.82 11.76
N ILE A 654 -2.44 22.83 13.11
CA ILE A 654 -1.27 22.62 13.98
C ILE A 654 -0.69 21.23 13.74
N ARG A 655 -1.53 20.20 13.66
CA ARG A 655 -1.11 18.81 13.41
C ARG A 655 -0.55 18.63 11.99
N SER A 656 -1.17 19.23 10.97
CA SER A 656 -0.67 19.22 9.60
C SER A 656 0.74 19.85 9.51
N LYS A 657 0.93 20.99 10.16
CA LYS A 657 2.26 21.62 10.28
C LYS A 657 3.27 20.73 10.98
N ALA A 658 2.89 20.10 12.09
CA ALA A 658 3.78 19.21 12.83
C ALA A 658 4.15 17.98 11.98
N ALA A 659 3.19 17.36 11.30
CA ALA A 659 3.43 16.24 10.39
C ALA A 659 4.43 16.61 9.28
N ALA A 660 4.23 17.75 8.63
CA ALA A 660 5.13 18.26 7.60
C ALA A 660 6.56 18.48 8.10
N LEU A 661 6.71 19.10 9.28
CA LEU A 661 8.03 19.36 9.87
C LEU A 661 8.74 18.08 10.31
N ILE A 662 8.00 17.11 10.87
CA ILE A 662 8.54 15.81 11.29
C ILE A 662 9.05 15.02 10.07
N GLY A 663 8.27 14.98 8.99
CA GLY A 663 8.63 14.22 7.78
C GLY A 663 9.61 14.91 6.83
N TYR A 664 9.90 16.20 7.04
CA TYR A 664 10.62 17.00 6.04
C TYR A 664 12.03 16.48 5.69
N ASP A 665 12.78 16.02 6.69
CA ASP A 665 14.17 15.61 6.47
C ASP A 665 14.28 14.34 5.62
N SER A 666 13.20 13.52 5.56
CA SER A 666 13.16 12.35 4.69
C SER A 666 13.27 12.70 3.20
N PHE A 667 12.82 13.89 2.78
CA PHE A 667 13.02 14.39 1.40
C PHE A 667 14.48 14.58 1.00
N SER A 668 15.41 14.55 1.93
CA SER A 668 16.85 14.64 1.66
C SER A 668 17.60 13.33 1.95
N GLY A 669 16.89 12.26 2.33
CA GLY A 669 17.47 11.01 2.82
C GLY A 669 18.08 10.11 1.75
N SER A 670 17.75 10.33 0.48
CA SER A 670 18.28 9.57 -0.63
C SER A 670 18.32 10.42 -1.91
N PRO A 671 19.11 10.01 -2.92
CA PRO A 671 19.11 10.67 -4.23
C PRO A 671 17.71 10.71 -4.86
N GLN A 672 16.97 9.61 -4.75
CA GLN A 672 15.62 9.50 -5.27
C GLN A 672 14.65 10.45 -4.56
N ALA A 673 14.72 10.55 -3.23
CA ALA A 673 13.83 11.44 -2.47
C ALA A 673 14.06 12.93 -2.81
N VAL A 674 15.32 13.32 -3.05
CA VAL A 674 15.65 14.69 -3.51
C VAL A 674 15.12 14.92 -4.92
N LEU A 675 15.29 13.95 -5.82
CA LEU A 675 14.80 14.07 -7.18
C LEU A 675 13.28 14.19 -7.20
N GLU A 676 12.57 13.33 -6.46
CA GLU A 676 11.11 13.38 -6.35
C GLU A 676 10.60 14.70 -5.76
N ARG A 677 11.29 15.25 -4.77
CA ARG A 677 10.96 16.54 -4.18
C ARG A 677 11.04 17.69 -5.20
N ASP A 678 12.08 17.69 -6.03
CA ASP A 678 12.42 18.86 -6.85
C ASP A 678 12.07 18.72 -8.33
N LEU A 679 11.78 17.50 -8.82
CA LEU A 679 11.59 17.19 -10.24
C LEU A 679 10.53 18.07 -10.91
N GLU A 680 9.32 18.11 -10.37
CA GLU A 680 8.22 18.87 -10.96
C GLU A 680 8.54 20.38 -11.04
N TRP A 681 9.19 20.91 -10.02
CA TRP A 681 9.66 22.29 -10.00
C TRP A 681 10.74 22.54 -11.06
N LEU A 682 11.73 21.64 -11.19
CA LEU A 682 12.83 21.75 -12.14
C LEU A 682 12.35 21.67 -13.59
N VAL A 683 11.56 20.65 -13.95
CA VAL A 683 11.07 20.46 -15.33
C VAL A 683 10.05 21.51 -15.75
N ARG A 684 9.51 22.28 -14.81
CA ARG A 684 8.63 23.43 -15.05
C ARG A 684 9.35 24.77 -14.94
N GLY A 685 10.66 24.76 -15.14
CA GLY A 685 11.48 26.00 -15.17
C GLY A 685 11.56 26.72 -13.86
N LYS A 686 11.51 25.98 -12.76
CA LYS A 686 11.54 26.50 -11.37
C LYS A 686 10.33 27.39 -11.05
N ASP A 687 9.16 27.06 -11.64
CA ASP A 687 7.91 27.75 -11.33
C ASP A 687 7.52 27.50 -9.86
N PRO A 688 7.36 28.56 -9.04
CA PRO A 688 7.13 28.42 -7.61
C PRO A 688 5.83 27.67 -7.26
N ARG A 689 4.86 27.62 -8.14
CA ARG A 689 3.60 26.90 -7.91
C ARG A 689 3.78 25.41 -7.66
N TRP A 690 4.84 24.80 -8.22
CA TRP A 690 5.18 23.37 -8.08
C TRP A 690 6.37 23.11 -7.17
N LYS A 691 6.87 24.13 -6.47
CA LYS A 691 7.93 23.93 -5.48
C LYS A 691 7.39 23.20 -4.26
N THR A 692 8.04 22.14 -3.81
CA THR A 692 7.76 21.56 -2.50
C THR A 692 8.10 22.59 -1.41
N PRO A 693 7.15 22.94 -0.51
CA PRO A 693 7.40 23.90 0.55
C PRO A 693 8.56 23.46 1.46
N ASP A 694 9.37 24.41 1.92
CA ASP A 694 10.47 24.15 2.83
C ASP A 694 10.05 24.28 4.32
N LYS A 695 10.96 23.93 5.24
CA LYS A 695 10.68 24.03 6.70
C LYS A 695 10.28 25.43 7.13
N ALA A 696 10.89 26.47 6.52
CA ALA A 696 10.59 27.85 6.86
C ALA A 696 9.19 28.26 6.37
N ASP A 697 8.73 27.70 5.25
CA ASP A 697 7.38 27.91 4.74
C ASP A 697 6.34 27.24 5.64
N PHE A 698 6.57 25.98 6.03
CA PHE A 698 5.71 25.30 7.02
C PHE A 698 5.72 26.03 8.38
N ALA A 699 6.84 26.60 8.81
CA ALA A 699 6.89 27.37 10.06
C ALA A 699 5.93 28.58 10.06
N LYS A 700 5.66 29.17 8.91
CA LYS A 700 4.72 30.31 8.72
C LYS A 700 3.26 29.87 8.70
N LEU A 701 2.96 28.56 8.53
CA LEU A 701 1.58 28.06 8.51
C LEU A 701 0.89 28.30 9.85
N THR A 702 -0.28 28.93 9.81
CA THR A 702 -1.15 29.23 10.94
C THR A 702 -2.60 29.01 10.59
N ALA A 703 -3.46 28.72 11.56
CA ALA A 703 -4.91 28.61 11.34
C ALA A 703 -5.52 29.89 10.72
N LYS A 704 -4.92 31.05 10.98
CA LYS A 704 -5.37 32.32 10.42
C LYS A 704 -5.12 32.42 8.94
N ASN A 705 -3.86 32.22 8.47
CA ASN A 705 -3.54 32.32 7.04
C ASN A 705 -4.16 31.14 6.24
N PHE A 706 -4.27 29.96 6.83
CA PHE A 706 -5.01 28.84 6.26
C PHE A 706 -6.48 29.18 5.99
N LYS A 707 -7.18 29.76 6.97
CA LYS A 707 -8.56 30.22 6.80
C LYS A 707 -8.68 31.32 5.75
N GLN A 708 -7.76 32.28 5.75
CA GLN A 708 -7.76 33.40 4.77
C GLN A 708 -7.64 32.90 3.35
N PHE A 709 -6.83 31.89 3.11
CA PHE A 709 -6.62 31.26 1.81
C PHE A 709 -7.85 30.43 1.38
N TRP A 710 -8.28 29.47 2.19
CA TRP A 710 -9.31 28.51 1.82
C TRP A 710 -10.73 29.05 1.80
N LYS A 711 -11.06 30.02 2.67
CA LYS A 711 -12.42 30.54 2.77
C LYS A 711 -12.98 31.09 1.46
N PRO A 712 -12.30 31.94 0.68
CA PRO A 712 -12.79 32.42 -0.60
C PRO A 712 -12.89 31.31 -1.64
N ILE A 713 -11.94 30.38 -1.69
CA ILE A 713 -11.92 29.24 -2.64
C ILE A 713 -13.13 28.33 -2.43
N LEU A 714 -13.44 27.98 -1.18
CA LEU A 714 -14.59 27.15 -0.84
C LEU A 714 -15.93 27.87 -1.07
N ALA A 715 -15.99 29.19 -0.89
CA ALA A 715 -17.23 29.98 -0.96
C ALA A 715 -17.65 30.38 -2.38
N SER A 716 -16.71 30.44 -3.33
CA SER A 716 -16.95 30.99 -4.67
C SER A 716 -16.26 30.17 -5.76
N GLY A 717 -16.45 30.56 -7.02
CA GLY A 717 -15.85 29.89 -8.18
C GLY A 717 -16.63 28.66 -8.66
N PRO A 718 -16.16 28.03 -9.73
CA PRO A 718 -16.83 26.87 -10.33
C PRO A 718 -16.83 25.67 -9.39
N VAL A 719 -17.88 24.87 -9.51
CA VAL A 719 -17.95 23.53 -8.91
C VAL A 719 -18.44 22.59 -9.99
N GLU A 720 -17.70 21.51 -10.17
CA GLU A 720 -18.08 20.40 -11.02
C GLU A 720 -18.20 19.14 -10.15
N LEU A 721 -19.35 18.49 -10.22
CA LEU A 721 -19.66 17.25 -9.52
C LEU A 721 -19.72 16.12 -10.55
N MET A 722 -18.97 15.05 -10.32
CA MET A 722 -18.97 13.86 -11.16
C MET A 722 -19.41 12.65 -10.35
N LEU A 723 -20.40 11.92 -10.88
CA LEU A 723 -20.84 10.63 -10.35
C LEU A 723 -20.62 9.55 -11.40
N PHE A 724 -19.90 8.51 -11.02
CA PHE A 724 -19.65 7.33 -11.83
C PHE A 724 -19.95 6.08 -11.02
N GLY A 725 -20.77 5.15 -11.56
CA GLY A 725 -21.01 3.87 -10.90
C GLY A 725 -22.48 3.45 -10.84
N ASP A 726 -22.78 2.58 -9.89
CA ASP A 726 -24.08 1.90 -9.76
C ASP A 726 -25.09 2.76 -9.01
N PHE A 727 -25.81 3.61 -9.73
CA PHE A 727 -26.85 4.46 -9.14
C PHE A 727 -28.08 4.63 -10.06
N ASP A 728 -29.24 4.81 -9.42
CA ASP A 728 -30.43 5.28 -10.12
C ASP A 728 -30.30 6.77 -10.44
N ARG A 729 -30.48 7.09 -11.71
CA ARG A 729 -30.27 8.46 -12.22
C ARG A 729 -31.21 9.47 -11.54
N ASP A 730 -32.48 9.16 -11.34
CA ASP A 730 -33.46 10.11 -10.84
C ASP A 730 -33.30 10.33 -9.32
N GLN A 731 -32.97 9.29 -8.58
CA GLN A 731 -32.62 9.39 -7.17
C GLN A 731 -31.33 10.21 -6.96
N ALA A 732 -30.30 9.95 -7.77
CA ALA A 732 -29.06 10.70 -7.72
C ALA A 732 -29.28 12.19 -8.02
N VAL A 733 -30.08 12.51 -9.05
CA VAL A 733 -30.42 13.90 -9.38
C VAL A 733 -31.21 14.56 -8.24
N ASP A 734 -32.16 13.86 -7.62
CA ASP A 734 -32.91 14.41 -6.48
C ASP A 734 -31.97 14.75 -5.31
N SER A 735 -31.04 13.86 -4.97
CA SER A 735 -30.02 14.05 -3.93
C SER A 735 -29.08 15.21 -4.27
N ILE A 736 -28.64 15.31 -5.53
CA ILE A 736 -27.81 16.43 -6.03
C ILE A 736 -28.53 17.77 -5.87
N LEU A 737 -29.81 17.84 -6.24
CA LEU A 737 -30.59 19.07 -6.15
C LEU A 737 -30.81 19.51 -4.68
N LYS A 738 -30.94 18.57 -3.73
CA LYS A 738 -31.04 18.84 -2.30
C LYS A 738 -29.73 19.31 -1.68
N THR A 739 -28.58 18.95 -2.24
CA THR A 739 -27.23 19.16 -1.70
C THR A 739 -26.48 20.22 -2.51
N PHE A 740 -25.82 19.85 -3.61
CA PHE A 740 -25.05 20.76 -4.47
C PHE A 740 -25.94 21.82 -5.15
N GLY A 741 -27.16 21.45 -5.54
CA GLY A 741 -28.14 22.39 -6.09
C GLY A 741 -28.61 23.43 -5.08
N ALA A 742 -28.53 23.11 -3.79
CA ALA A 742 -28.88 24.01 -2.69
C ALA A 742 -27.74 24.95 -2.24
N LEU A 743 -26.53 24.81 -2.80
CA LEU A 743 -25.44 25.76 -2.57
C LEU A 743 -25.82 27.16 -3.04
N LYS A 744 -25.25 28.17 -2.37
CA LYS A 744 -25.39 29.56 -2.88
C LYS A 744 -24.88 29.63 -4.30
N SER A 745 -25.48 30.56 -5.09
CA SER A 745 -25.03 30.80 -6.46
C SER A 745 -23.54 31.04 -6.53
N ARG A 746 -22.87 30.28 -7.38
CA ARG A 746 -21.45 30.38 -7.63
C ARG A 746 -21.23 31.12 -8.92
N GLN A 747 -20.45 32.15 -8.88
CA GLN A 747 -20.00 32.77 -10.13
C GLN A 747 -19.08 31.76 -10.82
N PRO A 748 -19.23 31.53 -12.14
CA PRO A 748 -18.18 30.83 -12.87
C PRO A 748 -16.88 31.55 -12.55
N ALA A 749 -15.80 30.82 -12.37
CA ALA A 749 -14.50 31.45 -12.37
C ALA A 749 -14.50 32.32 -13.62
N ALA A 750 -14.19 33.63 -13.49
CA ALA A 750 -13.82 34.39 -14.65
C ALA A 750 -12.87 33.48 -15.42
N VAL A 751 -13.16 33.18 -16.68
CA VAL A 751 -12.25 32.42 -17.55
C VAL A 751 -10.94 33.12 -17.36
N SER A 752 -10.10 32.53 -16.45
CA SER A 752 -8.89 33.20 -16.02
C SER A 752 -8.11 33.41 -17.29
N ALA A 753 -7.58 34.59 -17.45
CA ALA A 753 -6.58 34.87 -18.43
C ALA A 753 -5.73 33.60 -18.60
N GLU A 754 -5.60 33.13 -19.83
CA GLU A 754 -4.98 31.89 -20.27
C GLU A 754 -4.17 31.21 -19.19
N ILE A 755 -4.58 29.99 -18.78
CA ILE A 755 -3.80 29.19 -17.83
C ILE A 755 -2.36 29.18 -18.36
N VAL A 756 -1.47 29.87 -17.68
CA VAL A 756 -0.08 30.00 -18.13
C VAL A 756 0.56 28.64 -17.99
N SER A 757 0.73 27.98 -19.12
CA SER A 757 1.45 26.70 -19.15
C SER A 757 2.86 26.88 -18.58
N PRO A 758 3.34 25.97 -17.71
CA PRO A 758 4.71 26.03 -17.22
C PRO A 758 5.70 25.89 -18.39
N LYS A 759 6.83 26.56 -18.28
CA LYS A 759 7.88 26.50 -19.31
C LYS A 759 8.90 25.47 -18.92
N PHE A 760 9.20 24.54 -19.81
CA PHE A 760 10.35 23.66 -19.63
C PHE A 760 11.66 24.50 -19.61
N PRO A 761 12.67 24.15 -18.78
CA PRO A 761 13.91 24.90 -18.67
C PRO A 761 14.66 24.89 -20.01
N SER A 762 15.38 25.99 -20.28
CA SER A 762 16.28 26.07 -21.44
C SER A 762 17.45 25.08 -21.26
N PRO A 763 17.98 24.50 -22.37
CA PRO A 763 19.16 23.66 -22.28
C PRO A 763 20.32 24.36 -21.58
N GLN A 764 20.98 23.66 -20.67
CA GLN A 764 22.13 24.14 -19.92
C GLN A 764 23.42 23.43 -20.40
N ALA A 765 24.57 24.06 -20.21
CA ALA A 765 25.87 23.51 -20.60
C ALA A 765 26.33 22.34 -19.72
N GLY A 766 25.70 22.12 -18.58
CA GLY A 766 25.99 21.04 -17.63
C GLY A 766 24.77 20.65 -16.81
N PRO A 767 24.85 19.57 -16.04
CA PRO A 767 23.73 19.11 -15.22
C PRO A 767 23.41 20.05 -14.06
N GLU A 768 22.15 20.15 -13.68
CA GLU A 768 21.74 20.71 -12.39
C GLU A 768 22.14 19.72 -11.28
N ILE A 769 22.92 20.18 -10.31
CA ILE A 769 23.42 19.33 -9.24
C ILE A 769 22.51 19.48 -8.02
N LEU A 770 21.91 18.40 -7.60
CA LEU A 770 21.15 18.28 -6.36
C LEU A 770 21.98 17.50 -5.33
N VAL A 771 21.76 17.78 -4.04
CA VAL A 771 22.54 17.17 -2.96
C VAL A 771 21.58 16.47 -1.99
N HIS A 772 21.86 15.22 -1.67
CA HIS A 772 21.19 14.47 -0.62
C HIS A 772 22.10 14.29 0.61
N LYS A 773 21.50 13.90 1.74
CA LYS A 773 22.20 13.68 3.02
C LYS A 773 22.39 12.18 3.33
N GLY A 774 21.89 11.30 2.46
CA GLY A 774 22.03 9.85 2.62
C GLY A 774 23.43 9.36 2.24
N ASP A 775 23.53 8.06 1.98
CA ASP A 775 24.80 7.40 1.68
C ASP A 775 25.46 8.01 0.44
N LYS A 776 26.73 8.45 0.63
CA LYS A 776 27.55 9.07 -0.42
C LYS A 776 27.90 8.16 -1.59
N GLU A 777 27.84 6.85 -1.42
CA GLU A 777 28.03 5.85 -2.47
C GLU A 777 26.80 5.69 -3.38
N ARG A 778 25.75 6.48 -3.14
CA ARG A 778 24.52 6.48 -3.92
C ARG A 778 24.35 7.79 -4.66
N ALA A 779 23.86 7.68 -5.90
CA ALA A 779 23.51 8.80 -6.75
C ALA A 779 22.23 8.50 -7.53
N ALA A 780 21.65 9.51 -8.15
CA ALA A 780 20.64 9.37 -9.19
C ALA A 780 20.99 10.31 -10.35
N ALA A 781 20.69 9.89 -11.56
CA ALA A 781 20.86 10.72 -12.74
C ALA A 781 19.57 10.76 -13.54
N MET A 782 19.30 11.89 -14.17
CA MET A 782 18.13 12.07 -15.03
C MET A 782 18.45 12.93 -16.24
N VAL A 783 17.83 12.58 -17.37
CA VAL A 783 17.77 13.42 -18.58
C VAL A 783 16.31 13.60 -18.95
N ALA A 784 15.91 14.83 -19.24
CA ALA A 784 14.53 15.13 -19.66
C ALA A 784 14.51 15.95 -20.96
N TRP A 785 13.56 15.63 -21.84
CA TRP A 785 13.32 16.34 -23.09
C TRP A 785 11.92 16.93 -23.09
N PRO A 786 11.74 18.21 -23.49
CA PRO A 786 10.42 18.82 -23.57
C PRO A 786 9.55 18.16 -24.62
N THR A 787 8.28 18.01 -24.30
CA THR A 787 7.24 17.57 -25.23
C THR A 787 6.07 18.57 -25.23
N GLY A 788 4.95 18.20 -25.82
CA GLY A 788 3.76 19.03 -25.86
C GLY A 788 2.85 18.88 -24.64
N GLY A 789 1.59 19.12 -24.85
CA GLY A 789 0.50 18.96 -23.89
C GLY A 789 -0.85 19.20 -24.57
N GLY A 790 -1.92 19.11 -23.77
CA GLY A 790 -3.29 19.37 -24.19
C GLY A 790 -3.99 18.22 -24.90
N LEU A 791 -5.31 18.26 -24.83
CA LEU A 791 -6.18 17.25 -25.45
C LEU A 791 -6.17 17.28 -26.98
N GLU A 792 -5.88 18.46 -27.57
CA GLU A 792 -5.82 18.61 -29.02
C GLU A 792 -4.77 17.76 -29.70
N ASN A 793 -3.69 17.43 -28.98
CA ASN A 793 -2.53 16.69 -29.44
C ASN A 793 -2.45 15.26 -28.87
N VAL A 794 -3.55 14.67 -28.46
CA VAL A 794 -3.58 13.32 -27.83
C VAL A 794 -2.94 12.24 -28.70
N ARG A 795 -2.98 12.39 -30.04
CA ARG A 795 -2.32 11.44 -30.95
C ARG A 795 -0.80 11.48 -30.80
N GLU A 796 -0.23 12.65 -30.54
CA GLU A 796 1.21 12.78 -30.30
C GLU A 796 1.59 12.18 -28.95
N SER A 797 0.78 12.41 -27.91
CA SER A 797 0.93 11.74 -26.62
C SER A 797 1.03 10.22 -26.75
N ARG A 798 0.14 9.61 -27.57
CA ARG A 798 0.15 8.15 -27.79
C ARG A 798 1.42 7.66 -28.51
N LYS A 799 1.96 8.44 -29.45
CA LYS A 799 3.24 8.10 -30.09
C LYS A 799 4.40 8.17 -29.10
N LEU A 800 4.38 9.19 -28.22
CA LEU A 800 5.40 9.35 -27.21
C LEU A 800 5.33 8.24 -26.14
N GLU A 801 4.14 7.73 -25.81
CA GLU A 801 3.99 6.55 -24.94
C GLU A 801 4.69 5.32 -25.53
N VAL A 802 4.49 5.05 -26.84
CA VAL A 802 5.17 3.94 -27.52
C VAL A 802 6.69 4.15 -27.56
N LEU A 803 7.13 5.38 -27.85
CA LEU A 803 8.57 5.71 -27.85
C LEU A 803 9.16 5.51 -26.46
N THR A 804 8.48 5.96 -25.41
CA THR A 804 8.88 5.80 -24.02
C THR A 804 9.04 4.33 -23.65
N SER A 805 8.10 3.48 -24.05
CA SER A 805 8.18 2.03 -23.81
C SER A 805 9.39 1.40 -24.50
N ILE A 806 9.64 1.75 -25.77
CA ILE A 806 10.81 1.25 -26.51
C ILE A 806 12.11 1.73 -25.87
N PHE A 807 12.17 3.00 -25.47
CA PHE A 807 13.33 3.57 -24.81
C PHE A 807 13.59 2.91 -23.45
N ASN A 808 12.53 2.69 -22.68
CA ASN A 808 12.59 2.02 -21.38
C ASN A 808 13.17 0.60 -21.52
N ASP A 809 12.70 -0.19 -22.47
CA ASP A 809 13.19 -1.54 -22.71
C ASP A 809 14.67 -1.56 -23.06
N ARG A 810 15.11 -0.65 -23.94
CA ARG A 810 16.54 -0.54 -24.32
C ARG A 810 17.42 -0.09 -23.16
N LEU A 811 16.95 0.90 -22.39
CA LEU A 811 17.67 1.40 -21.21
C LEU A 811 17.85 0.28 -20.17
N PHE A 812 16.77 -0.45 -19.90
CA PHE A 812 16.77 -1.59 -18.99
C PHE A 812 17.72 -2.70 -19.48
N GLU A 813 17.64 -3.07 -20.75
CA GLU A 813 18.49 -4.11 -21.34
C GLU A 813 19.97 -3.77 -21.21
N ILE A 814 20.37 -2.52 -21.49
CA ILE A 814 21.77 -2.13 -21.47
C ILE A 814 22.26 -1.91 -20.04
N LEU A 815 21.61 -1.06 -19.26
CA LEU A 815 22.13 -0.68 -17.94
C LEU A 815 21.98 -1.79 -16.89
N ARG A 816 20.87 -2.52 -16.90
CA ARG A 816 20.62 -3.60 -15.93
C ARG A 816 21.13 -4.93 -16.44
N SER A 817 20.62 -5.41 -17.57
CA SER A 817 20.83 -6.81 -17.99
C SER A 817 22.25 -7.06 -18.52
N GLN A 818 22.85 -6.11 -19.26
CA GLN A 818 24.17 -6.28 -19.85
C GLN A 818 25.30 -5.76 -18.96
N GLN A 819 25.08 -4.64 -18.27
CA GLN A 819 26.14 -3.93 -17.55
C GLN A 819 26.05 -4.07 -16.02
N GLY A 820 24.89 -4.43 -15.45
CA GLY A 820 24.69 -4.47 -14.01
C GLY A 820 24.96 -3.12 -13.31
N ALA A 821 24.83 -2.00 -14.05
CA ALA A 821 25.18 -0.67 -13.55
C ALA A 821 24.07 -0.02 -12.74
N SER A 822 22.84 -0.49 -12.89
CA SER A 822 21.66 -0.08 -12.12
C SER A 822 20.64 -1.21 -12.07
N TYR A 823 19.89 -1.28 -11.00
CA TYR A 823 18.78 -2.24 -10.86
C TYR A 823 17.47 -1.72 -11.47
N SER A 824 17.17 -0.41 -11.34
CA SER A 824 15.88 0.19 -11.67
C SER A 824 15.96 1.38 -12.64
N PRO A 825 16.61 1.25 -13.82
CA PRO A 825 16.52 2.31 -14.81
C PRO A 825 15.12 2.38 -15.40
N GLN A 826 14.61 3.61 -15.59
CA GLN A 826 13.25 3.82 -16.10
C GLN A 826 13.16 5.04 -17.01
N VAL A 827 12.21 5.00 -17.94
CA VAL A 827 11.82 6.11 -18.79
C VAL A 827 10.34 6.44 -18.56
N MET A 828 10.03 7.70 -18.41
CA MET A 828 8.67 8.20 -18.15
C MET A 828 8.25 9.20 -19.21
N ASN A 829 6.95 9.23 -19.49
CA ASN A 829 6.30 10.24 -20.31
C ASN A 829 5.30 11.04 -19.47
N SER A 830 5.48 12.35 -19.40
CA SER A 830 4.55 13.28 -18.77
C SER A 830 3.88 14.11 -19.86
N TRP A 831 2.55 13.99 -19.99
CA TRP A 831 1.75 14.74 -20.94
C TRP A 831 0.61 15.43 -20.21
N PRO A 832 0.74 16.71 -19.82
CA PRO A 832 -0.33 17.42 -19.14
C PRO A 832 -1.49 17.67 -20.10
N VAL A 833 -2.68 17.19 -19.74
CA VAL A 833 -3.90 17.40 -20.55
C VAL A 833 -4.47 18.81 -20.35
N ASP A 834 -4.17 19.44 -19.21
CA ASP A 834 -4.68 20.74 -18.78
C ASP A 834 -3.86 21.92 -19.33
N PHE A 835 -2.65 21.65 -19.81
CA PHE A 835 -1.75 22.64 -20.39
C PHE A 835 -1.45 22.34 -21.86
N LYS A 836 -1.27 23.37 -22.66
CA LYS A 836 -0.88 23.23 -24.08
C LYS A 836 0.58 22.80 -24.26
N SER A 837 1.40 22.93 -23.21
CA SER A 837 2.82 22.61 -23.18
C SER A 837 3.24 22.23 -21.75
N GLY A 838 4.50 21.86 -21.55
CA GLY A 838 5.05 21.52 -20.24
C GLY A 838 5.16 20.03 -20.00
N GLY A 839 4.85 19.20 -21.01
CA GLY A 839 5.18 17.77 -20.98
C GLY A 839 6.66 17.50 -21.22
N TYR A 840 7.08 16.30 -20.85
CA TYR A 840 8.46 15.84 -21.05
C TYR A 840 8.53 14.31 -21.14
N ILE A 841 9.56 13.81 -21.80
CA ILE A 841 10.07 12.43 -21.61
C ILE A 841 11.27 12.53 -20.71
N GLY A 842 11.36 11.68 -19.68
CA GLY A 842 12.45 11.64 -18.72
C GLY A 842 13.03 10.23 -18.62
N ALA A 843 14.33 10.08 -18.83
CA ALA A 843 15.08 8.86 -18.49
C ALA A 843 15.80 9.08 -17.16
N GLN A 844 15.62 8.18 -16.19
CA GLN A 844 16.26 8.28 -14.89
C GLN A 844 16.76 6.92 -14.39
N SER A 845 17.72 6.97 -13.46
CA SER A 845 18.25 5.77 -12.82
C SER A 845 18.88 6.08 -11.48
N GLN A 846 18.75 5.18 -10.52
CA GLN A 846 19.59 5.14 -9.33
C GLN A 846 20.89 4.41 -9.68
N LEU A 847 22.02 4.91 -9.16
CA LEU A 847 23.36 4.50 -9.55
C LEU A 847 24.33 4.66 -8.40
N THR A 848 25.53 4.12 -8.56
CA THR A 848 26.69 4.60 -7.81
C THR A 848 27.29 5.83 -8.51
N PRO A 849 27.99 6.74 -7.81
CA PRO A 849 28.59 7.93 -8.42
C PRO A 849 29.46 7.63 -9.66
N ASP A 850 30.22 6.54 -9.64
CA ASP A 850 31.08 6.13 -10.75
C ASP A 850 30.32 5.70 -12.03
N ASN A 851 29.04 5.41 -11.92
CA ASN A 851 28.20 5.00 -13.05
C ASN A 851 27.38 6.15 -13.67
N ILE A 852 27.49 7.37 -13.17
CA ILE A 852 26.71 8.52 -13.67
C ILE A 852 27.04 8.81 -15.15
N ASP A 853 28.32 8.89 -15.50
CA ASP A 853 28.75 9.13 -16.90
C ASP A 853 28.32 8.01 -17.84
N ARG A 854 28.30 6.77 -17.32
CA ARG A 854 27.82 5.61 -18.08
C ARG A 854 26.35 5.73 -18.40
N PHE A 855 25.53 6.16 -17.43
CA PHE A 855 24.10 6.42 -17.64
C PHE A 855 23.88 7.43 -18.78
N TYR A 856 24.55 8.59 -18.73
CA TYR A 856 24.39 9.61 -19.75
C TYR A 856 24.82 9.11 -21.14
N ASN A 857 25.94 8.36 -21.24
CA ASN A 857 26.40 7.78 -22.49
C ASN A 857 25.41 6.77 -23.09
N VAL A 858 24.80 5.93 -22.24
CA VAL A 858 23.79 4.95 -22.69
C VAL A 858 22.51 5.66 -23.12
N VAL A 859 22.05 6.65 -22.37
CA VAL A 859 20.87 7.44 -22.73
C VAL A 859 21.08 8.16 -24.07
N GLU A 860 22.25 8.76 -24.28
CA GLU A 860 22.61 9.41 -25.54
C GLU A 860 22.67 8.43 -26.71
N LEU A 861 23.23 7.24 -26.49
CA LEU A 861 23.29 6.18 -27.49
C LEU A 861 21.89 5.72 -27.95
N ILE A 862 20.97 5.57 -27.00
CA ILE A 862 19.60 5.12 -27.29
C ILE A 862 18.78 6.23 -27.98
N ALA A 863 19.01 7.49 -27.60
CA ALA A 863 18.30 8.65 -28.15
C ALA A 863 18.70 8.97 -29.61
N LYS A 864 19.91 8.57 -30.06
CA LYS A 864 20.38 8.64 -31.45
C LYS A 864 19.80 7.54 -32.33
#